data_794b934aec145641baaf33509c096a8c
#
_entry.id   794b934aec145641baaf33509c096a8c
#
_cell.length_a   1.000
_cell.length_b   1.000
_cell.length_c   1.000
_cell.angle_alpha   90.00
_cell.angle_beta   90.00
_cell.angle_gamma   90.00
#
_symmetry.space_group_name_H-M   'P 1'
#
loop_
_entity.id
_entity.type
_entity.pdbx_description
1 polymer ?
#
loop_
_entity_poly.entity_id
_entity_poly.type
_entity_poly.pdbx_seq_one_letter_code
_entity_poly.pdbx_strand_id
1 'polypeptide(L)'
;MQNFEPTGAAAAMPGSAVPQIKRRLVISACLLIPLFYLGLGAAFGLPLPPFLTGDNAMWCGIVQLVLTVPVCWLNRSYFINGCKSIRAPGPDTLVALSSGAALVYGIIAIFTQDAPQELFLPSAAAILTFAAACQLLEVRFKAQAMAPLHSLAERIPETACVLRSRQQYTVPLNEVAVGDIFLIRPGDVMPVDGVVIEGETTVDESALTGAAAPVAKHKGSTVYAATANQGGALICRATRIGPDSTAAQLVHTVQTTAAAKVPLSSLADKVRSVFVPAVIGIACVVLIIWLLLGQSFAFALARAVSVLAVSSPCVLALAASAAIMSGASVGAKHGIVFKTAASLQSIGTLHTAVLDKAGTITNGEPEVVTIVGTRSVPAKFLLGMAAGLESQSQDPLARAVMRKAAAENIKLSAVKDVTILDGQGLTGKMAGKVMAGGSAEFIAAQCELTPDLQQAGEQLAADGIAPLYFSLDGHAAGLIGVADAVKPASKAAIDALKALGLDVILLTGDSRTNADRIAAQVGLDDAHVVSGLAPAELEAELRRLQTNGPAAMIGSTSAAAALACADVGIGMGAEPLPAADVMLLRDDLADAATAVRISRAVDARIAQNTRMALVYSALLPLLAAGVLYPLNFVLHPIDSVILMTLFVAWLLSGTARLNSFDPKPASQSEPQKEPAE
;
A
#
# COMPACT_ATOMS: atom_id res chain seq x y z
N MET A 1 -16.69 -33.38 3.49
CA MET A 1 -15.31 -33.57 3.95
C MET A 1 -14.42 -33.52 2.71
N GLN A 2 -13.98 -32.37 2.31
CA GLN A 2 -12.94 -32.22 1.30
C GLN A 2 -11.77 -31.56 2.00
N ASN A 3 -10.66 -32.28 2.04
CA ASN A 3 -9.38 -31.83 2.54
C ASN A 3 -8.98 -30.55 1.79
N PHE A 4 -8.86 -29.47 2.52
CA PHE A 4 -8.25 -28.24 2.03
C PHE A 4 -6.73 -28.49 1.94
N GLU A 5 -6.29 -29.15 0.85
CA GLU A 5 -4.93 -28.99 0.39
C GLU A 5 -4.81 -27.56 -0.16
N PRO A 6 -3.79 -26.80 0.18
CA PRO A 6 -3.55 -25.51 -0.43
C PRO A 6 -3.20 -25.74 -1.90
N THR A 7 -4.22 -25.74 -2.74
CA THR A 7 -4.08 -25.86 -4.18
C THR A 7 -3.27 -24.67 -4.72
N GLY A 8 -2.11 -25.01 -5.19
CA GLY A 8 -1.42 -24.46 -6.32
C GLY A 8 -1.13 -22.96 -6.29
N ALA A 9 0.17 -22.65 -6.19
CA ALA A 9 0.78 -21.33 -6.30
C ALA A 9 0.63 -20.42 -5.07
N ALA A 10 0.92 -20.91 -3.89
CA ALA A 10 1.69 -20.13 -2.96
C ALA A 10 3.03 -19.86 -3.66
N ALA A 11 3.13 -18.77 -4.40
CA ALA A 11 4.41 -18.26 -4.86
C ALA A 11 5.28 -18.22 -3.62
N ALA A 12 6.32 -19.05 -3.57
CA ALA A 12 7.17 -19.24 -2.42
C ALA A 12 7.51 -17.85 -1.87
N MET A 13 7.12 -17.58 -0.62
CA MET A 13 7.29 -16.26 0.00
C MET A 13 8.73 -15.78 -0.26
N PRO A 14 8.95 -14.53 -0.65
CA PRO A 14 10.29 -14.05 -0.98
C PRO A 14 11.33 -14.36 0.10
N GLY A 15 10.91 -14.43 1.36
CA GLY A 15 11.75 -14.79 2.49
C GLY A 15 12.22 -16.25 2.52
N SER A 16 11.47 -17.21 1.98
CA SER A 16 11.83 -18.63 2.01
C SER A 16 13.00 -18.99 1.09
N ALA A 17 13.21 -18.21 0.03
CA ALA A 17 14.33 -18.39 -0.90
C ALA A 17 15.66 -17.80 -0.39
N VAL A 18 15.63 -16.85 0.56
CA VAL A 18 16.81 -16.13 1.08
C VAL A 18 17.88 -17.09 1.64
N PRO A 19 17.56 -18.09 2.49
CA PRO A 19 18.58 -18.99 3.04
C PRO A 19 19.30 -19.80 1.97
N GLN A 20 18.58 -20.27 0.95
CA GLN A 20 19.16 -21.07 -0.14
C GLN A 20 20.07 -20.23 -1.03
N ILE A 21 19.64 -19.02 -1.42
CA ILE A 21 20.45 -18.10 -2.23
C ILE A 21 21.68 -17.66 -1.45
N LYS A 22 21.52 -17.33 -0.14
CA LYS A 22 22.64 -16.96 0.74
C LYS A 22 23.67 -18.08 0.83
N ARG A 23 23.24 -19.34 1.03
CA ARG A 23 24.14 -20.50 1.07
C ARG A 23 24.91 -20.67 -0.24
N ARG A 24 24.24 -20.59 -1.39
CA ARG A 24 24.84 -20.65 -2.71
C ARG A 24 25.89 -19.54 -2.90
N LEU A 25 25.54 -18.31 -2.55
CA LEU A 25 26.42 -17.15 -2.65
C LEU A 25 27.66 -17.29 -1.76
N VAL A 26 27.51 -17.70 -0.49
CA VAL A 26 28.63 -17.86 0.43
C VAL A 26 29.62 -18.92 -0.08
N ILE A 27 29.12 -20.07 -0.52
CA ILE A 27 29.99 -21.13 -1.06
C ILE A 27 30.69 -20.65 -2.34
N SER A 28 29.96 -19.99 -3.27
CA SER A 28 30.54 -19.45 -4.48
C SER A 28 31.61 -18.37 -4.19
N ALA A 29 31.36 -17.48 -3.22
CA ALA A 29 32.31 -16.46 -2.82
C ALA A 29 33.58 -17.04 -2.15
N CYS A 30 33.44 -18.07 -1.31
CA CYS A 30 34.57 -18.78 -0.72
C CYS A 30 35.46 -19.45 -1.78
N LEU A 31 34.87 -19.98 -2.85
CA LEU A 31 35.60 -20.56 -3.97
C LEU A 31 36.21 -19.50 -4.89
N LEU A 32 35.60 -18.32 -4.97
CA LEU A 32 36.08 -17.22 -5.81
C LEU A 32 37.37 -16.59 -5.28
N ILE A 33 37.58 -16.56 -3.95
CA ILE A 33 38.79 -15.99 -3.33
C ILE A 33 40.07 -16.70 -3.81
N PRO A 34 40.20 -18.04 -3.69
CA PRO A 34 41.37 -18.72 -4.21
C PRO A 34 41.47 -18.65 -5.76
N LEU A 35 40.35 -18.61 -6.48
CA LEU A 35 40.34 -18.38 -7.92
C LEU A 35 40.94 -17.04 -8.29
N PHE A 36 40.62 -15.97 -7.59
CA PHE A 36 41.21 -14.64 -7.77
C PHE A 36 42.71 -14.64 -7.43
N TYR A 37 43.08 -15.28 -6.31
CA TYR A 37 44.49 -15.39 -5.95
C TYR A 37 45.32 -16.06 -7.02
N LEU A 38 44.82 -17.17 -7.60
CA LEU A 38 45.49 -17.89 -8.67
C LEU A 38 45.50 -17.11 -10.00
N GLY A 39 44.41 -16.42 -10.32
CA GLY A 39 44.29 -15.67 -11.57
C GLY A 39 45.06 -14.35 -11.55
N LEU A 40 44.98 -13.57 -10.47
CA LEU A 40 45.67 -12.28 -10.33
C LEU A 40 47.12 -12.43 -9.84
N GLY A 41 47.46 -13.55 -9.24
CA GLY A 41 48.79 -13.78 -8.66
C GLY A 41 49.92 -13.58 -9.66
N ALA A 42 49.76 -14.09 -10.88
CA ALA A 42 50.71 -13.88 -11.94
C ALA A 42 50.79 -12.41 -12.40
N ALA A 43 49.63 -11.71 -12.46
CA ALA A 43 49.56 -10.31 -12.92
C ALA A 43 50.14 -9.31 -11.88
N PHE A 44 49.98 -9.59 -10.59
CA PHE A 44 50.42 -8.72 -9.50
C PHE A 44 51.72 -9.18 -8.80
N GLY A 45 52.39 -10.23 -9.34
CA GLY A 45 53.63 -10.75 -8.76
C GLY A 45 53.46 -11.35 -7.37
N LEU A 46 52.28 -11.87 -7.05
CA LEU A 46 52.05 -12.51 -5.75
C LEU A 46 52.79 -13.86 -5.68
N PRO A 47 53.26 -14.29 -4.51
CA PRO A 47 53.97 -15.55 -4.32
C PRO A 47 53.02 -16.73 -4.60
N LEU A 48 53.12 -17.31 -5.79
CA LEU A 48 52.43 -18.55 -6.13
C LEU A 48 53.28 -19.77 -5.77
N PRO A 49 52.67 -20.89 -5.35
CA PRO A 49 53.41 -22.12 -5.10
C PRO A 49 54.23 -22.55 -6.33
N PRO A 50 55.50 -23.01 -6.16
CA PRO A 50 56.38 -23.31 -7.27
C PRO A 50 55.83 -24.34 -8.28
N PHE A 51 54.93 -25.22 -7.85
CA PHE A 51 54.29 -26.24 -8.71
C PHE A 51 53.17 -25.67 -9.60
N LEU A 52 52.82 -24.39 -9.45
CA LEU A 52 51.80 -23.67 -10.27
C LEU A 52 52.44 -22.60 -11.18
N THR A 53 53.77 -22.47 -11.20
CA THR A 53 54.47 -21.44 -11.96
C THR A 53 55.42 -22.05 -13.02
N GLY A 54 55.81 -21.28 -14.02
CA GLY A 54 56.70 -21.69 -15.08
C GLY A 54 56.07 -22.72 -16.04
N ASP A 55 56.79 -23.81 -16.35
CA ASP A 55 56.32 -24.89 -17.23
C ASP A 55 55.05 -25.62 -16.75
N ASN A 56 54.61 -25.35 -15.51
CA ASN A 56 53.46 -25.94 -14.89
C ASN A 56 52.15 -25.07 -14.99
N ALA A 57 52.09 -24.10 -15.89
CA ALA A 57 50.94 -23.23 -16.12
C ALA A 57 49.62 -24.02 -16.37
N MET A 58 49.73 -25.19 -17.03
CA MET A 58 48.59 -26.09 -17.24
C MET A 58 47.94 -26.57 -15.93
N TRP A 59 48.75 -26.89 -14.91
CA TRP A 59 48.23 -27.28 -13.59
C TRP A 59 47.49 -26.13 -12.91
N CYS A 60 47.94 -24.90 -13.05
CA CYS A 60 47.26 -23.72 -12.56
C CYS A 60 45.84 -23.60 -13.19
N GLY A 61 45.74 -23.80 -14.51
CA GLY A 61 44.47 -23.81 -15.23
C GLY A 61 43.54 -24.96 -14.77
N ILE A 62 44.10 -26.16 -14.54
CA ILE A 62 43.31 -27.30 -14.02
C ILE A 62 42.77 -27.01 -12.61
N VAL A 63 43.58 -26.45 -11.72
CA VAL A 63 43.14 -26.07 -10.39
C VAL A 63 42.03 -24.99 -10.45
N GLN A 64 42.19 -23.99 -11.31
CA GLN A 64 41.16 -23.00 -11.55
C GLN A 64 39.86 -23.64 -12.08
N LEU A 65 39.95 -24.62 -12.99
CA LEU A 65 38.78 -25.34 -13.49
C LEU A 65 38.08 -26.14 -12.40
N VAL A 66 38.84 -26.86 -11.55
CA VAL A 66 38.32 -27.64 -10.42
C VAL A 66 37.58 -26.74 -9.43
N LEU A 67 38.01 -25.51 -9.21
CA LEU A 67 37.36 -24.53 -8.36
C LEU A 67 36.13 -23.88 -9.05
N THR A 68 36.15 -23.72 -10.39
CA THR A 68 35.08 -23.09 -11.15
C THR A 68 33.86 -24.01 -11.34
N VAL A 69 34.09 -25.31 -11.58
CA VAL A 69 33.00 -26.29 -11.80
C VAL A 69 31.97 -26.33 -10.66
N PRO A 70 32.34 -26.39 -9.37
CA PRO A 70 31.37 -26.32 -8.28
C PRO A 70 30.53 -25.02 -8.29
N VAL A 71 31.13 -23.86 -8.64
CA VAL A 71 30.41 -22.60 -8.77
C VAL A 71 29.37 -22.67 -9.89
N CYS A 72 29.73 -23.24 -11.04
CA CYS A 72 28.81 -23.47 -12.16
C CYS A 72 27.68 -24.42 -11.75
N TRP A 73 27.98 -25.49 -11.03
CA TRP A 73 26.99 -26.47 -10.58
C TRP A 73 25.99 -25.86 -9.58
N LEU A 74 26.47 -25.11 -8.60
CA LEU A 74 25.63 -24.40 -7.64
C LEU A 74 24.71 -23.38 -8.32
N ASN A 75 25.18 -22.75 -9.39
CA ASN A 75 24.47 -21.72 -10.12
C ASN A 75 23.88 -22.21 -11.46
N ARG A 76 23.70 -23.53 -11.63
CA ARG A 76 23.17 -24.17 -12.86
C ARG A 76 21.82 -23.63 -13.32
N SER A 77 21.03 -23.05 -12.41
CA SER A 77 19.74 -22.45 -12.74
C SER A 77 19.84 -21.35 -13.81
N TYR A 78 20.92 -20.55 -13.82
CA TYR A 78 21.13 -19.54 -14.85
C TYR A 78 21.32 -20.15 -16.23
N PHE A 79 22.07 -21.25 -16.33
CA PHE A 79 22.26 -21.96 -17.61
C PHE A 79 20.96 -22.61 -18.09
N ILE A 80 20.23 -23.28 -17.20
CA ILE A 80 18.96 -23.93 -17.53
C ILE A 80 17.91 -22.90 -17.99
N ASN A 81 17.75 -21.81 -17.24
CA ASN A 81 16.82 -20.75 -17.58
C ASN A 81 17.25 -19.98 -18.84
N GLY A 82 18.55 -19.69 -18.97
CA GLY A 82 19.11 -19.02 -20.13
C GLY A 82 18.90 -19.82 -21.43
N CYS A 83 19.10 -21.15 -21.40
CA CYS A 83 18.83 -22.03 -22.54
C CYS A 83 17.31 -22.14 -22.85
N LYS A 84 16.45 -22.20 -21.83
CA LYS A 84 14.99 -22.24 -22.04
C LYS A 84 14.45 -20.95 -22.65
N SER A 85 15.07 -19.82 -22.35
CA SER A 85 14.66 -18.48 -22.83
C SER A 85 15.38 -18.01 -24.08
N ILE A 86 16.05 -18.87 -24.84
CA ILE A 86 16.77 -18.50 -26.08
C ILE A 86 15.83 -17.83 -27.10
N ARG A 87 14.57 -18.26 -27.21
CA ARG A 87 13.58 -17.68 -28.14
C ARG A 87 13.06 -16.31 -27.69
N ALA A 88 13.09 -16.05 -26.37
CA ALA A 88 12.73 -14.76 -25.78
C ALA A 88 13.81 -14.41 -24.74
N PRO A 89 15.00 -13.95 -25.21
CA PRO A 89 16.19 -13.83 -24.37
C PRO A 89 15.97 -12.83 -23.23
N GLY A 90 16.31 -13.29 -22.02
CA GLY A 90 16.17 -12.55 -20.77
C GLY A 90 17.52 -12.32 -20.06
N PRO A 91 17.50 -11.78 -18.83
CA PRO A 91 18.72 -11.58 -18.02
C PRO A 91 19.55 -12.84 -17.83
N ASP A 92 18.87 -13.96 -17.54
CA ASP A 92 19.54 -15.25 -17.34
C ASP A 92 20.27 -15.72 -18.62
N THR A 93 19.76 -15.34 -19.81
CA THR A 93 20.41 -15.64 -21.10
C THR A 93 21.74 -14.92 -21.22
N LEU A 94 21.85 -13.64 -20.81
CA LEU A 94 23.11 -12.90 -20.84
C LEU A 94 24.12 -13.47 -19.84
N VAL A 95 23.69 -13.81 -18.63
CA VAL A 95 24.54 -14.45 -17.62
C VAL A 95 25.00 -15.81 -18.10
N ALA A 96 24.13 -16.64 -18.67
CA ALA A 96 24.48 -17.94 -19.21
C ALA A 96 25.45 -17.85 -20.39
N LEU A 97 25.22 -16.90 -21.31
CA LEU A 97 26.05 -16.72 -22.51
C LEU A 97 27.45 -16.19 -22.14
N SER A 98 27.53 -15.16 -21.26
CA SER A 98 28.80 -14.59 -20.83
C SER A 98 29.63 -15.55 -20.00
N SER A 99 29.03 -16.20 -18.99
CA SER A 99 29.74 -17.18 -18.16
C SER A 99 30.06 -18.47 -18.93
N GLY A 100 29.17 -18.91 -19.83
CA GLY A 100 29.37 -20.07 -20.67
C GLY A 100 30.50 -19.86 -21.67
N ALA A 101 30.55 -18.72 -22.37
CA ALA A 101 31.63 -18.37 -23.30
C ALA A 101 32.98 -18.30 -22.57
N ALA A 102 33.03 -17.66 -21.39
CA ALA A 102 34.23 -17.59 -20.57
C ALA A 102 34.68 -18.98 -20.09
N LEU A 103 33.75 -19.85 -19.70
CA LEU A 103 34.05 -21.22 -19.25
C LEU A 103 34.60 -22.08 -20.41
N VAL A 104 33.91 -22.09 -21.55
CA VAL A 104 34.31 -22.89 -22.71
C VAL A 104 35.68 -22.46 -23.21
N TYR A 105 35.91 -21.16 -23.40
CA TYR A 105 37.19 -20.66 -23.82
C TYR A 105 38.30 -20.88 -22.76
N GLY A 106 37.99 -20.71 -21.48
CA GLY A 106 38.92 -20.99 -20.39
C GLY A 106 39.40 -22.46 -20.38
N ILE A 107 38.49 -23.41 -20.69
CA ILE A 107 38.86 -24.82 -20.87
C ILE A 107 39.79 -25.00 -22.09
N ILE A 108 39.46 -24.40 -23.23
CA ILE A 108 40.29 -24.47 -24.44
C ILE A 108 41.69 -23.89 -24.16
N ALA A 109 41.77 -22.74 -23.48
CA ALA A 109 43.01 -22.05 -23.17
C ALA A 109 43.99 -22.89 -22.30
N ILE A 110 43.48 -23.81 -21.46
CA ILE A 110 44.32 -24.73 -20.69
C ILE A 110 45.16 -25.64 -21.62
N PHE A 111 44.59 -26.04 -22.75
CA PHE A 111 45.23 -27.00 -23.68
C PHE A 111 46.04 -26.32 -24.80
N THR A 112 45.69 -25.07 -25.16
CA THR A 112 46.36 -24.36 -26.26
C THR A 112 47.59 -23.56 -25.82
N GLN A 113 47.82 -23.42 -24.51
CA GLN A 113 48.89 -22.62 -23.89
C GLN A 113 48.92 -21.13 -24.32
N ASP A 114 47.89 -20.67 -25.01
CA ASP A 114 47.84 -19.33 -25.61
C ASP A 114 47.46 -18.21 -24.67
N ALA A 115 47.13 -18.48 -23.38
CA ALA A 115 46.53 -17.45 -22.54
C ALA A 115 46.86 -17.52 -21.04
N PRO A 116 48.09 -17.27 -20.61
CA PRO A 116 48.34 -17.01 -19.19
C PRO A 116 47.80 -15.65 -18.69
N GLN A 117 47.37 -14.76 -19.59
CA GLN A 117 47.01 -13.36 -19.24
C GLN A 117 45.53 -13.06 -19.15
N GLU A 118 44.65 -13.90 -19.68
CA GLU A 118 43.19 -13.63 -19.67
C GLU A 118 42.49 -14.50 -18.63
N LEU A 119 41.83 -13.85 -17.70
CA LEU A 119 41.17 -14.45 -16.51
C LEU A 119 39.81 -15.07 -16.83
N PHE A 120 39.68 -15.95 -17.81
CA PHE A 120 38.41 -16.49 -18.28
C PHE A 120 37.68 -17.37 -17.23
N LEU A 121 38.37 -18.32 -16.60
CA LEU A 121 37.78 -19.21 -15.59
C LEU A 121 37.37 -18.45 -14.32
N PRO A 122 38.23 -17.59 -13.73
CA PRO A 122 37.83 -16.71 -12.66
C PRO A 122 36.69 -15.76 -13.04
N SER A 123 36.66 -15.27 -14.29
CA SER A 123 35.56 -14.41 -14.78
C SER A 123 34.25 -15.15 -14.86
N ALA A 124 34.22 -16.40 -15.35
CA ALA A 124 33.00 -17.20 -15.39
C ALA A 124 32.42 -17.41 -13.98
N ALA A 125 33.26 -17.75 -13.00
CA ALA A 125 32.86 -17.91 -11.61
C ALA A 125 32.41 -16.58 -11.01
N ALA A 126 33.08 -15.47 -11.30
CA ALA A 126 32.72 -14.14 -10.85
C ALA A 126 31.33 -13.72 -11.37
N ILE A 127 31.07 -13.82 -12.68
CA ILE A 127 29.79 -13.49 -13.31
C ILE A 127 28.62 -14.21 -12.56
N LEU A 128 28.78 -15.52 -12.35
CA LEU A 128 27.75 -16.32 -11.66
C LEU A 128 27.60 -15.94 -10.18
N THR A 129 28.69 -15.70 -9.48
CA THR A 129 28.68 -15.31 -8.06
C THR A 129 28.03 -13.94 -7.87
N PHE A 130 28.38 -12.96 -8.71
CA PHE A 130 27.80 -11.63 -8.65
C PHE A 130 26.34 -11.61 -9.11
N ALA A 131 25.96 -12.43 -10.09
CA ALA A 131 24.56 -12.61 -10.46
C ALA A 131 23.74 -13.14 -9.27
N ALA A 132 24.28 -14.11 -8.52
CA ALA A 132 23.66 -14.60 -7.29
C ALA A 132 23.62 -13.53 -6.18
N ALA A 133 24.64 -12.65 -6.07
CA ALA A 133 24.63 -11.52 -5.16
C ALA A 133 23.53 -10.51 -5.50
N CYS A 134 23.38 -10.15 -6.77
CA CYS A 134 22.28 -9.28 -7.23
C CYS A 134 20.91 -9.90 -6.95
N GLN A 135 20.74 -11.20 -7.19
CA GLN A 135 19.51 -11.93 -6.87
C GLN A 135 19.21 -11.91 -5.36
N LEU A 136 20.23 -12.10 -4.52
CA LEU A 136 20.07 -12.02 -3.07
C LEU A 136 19.67 -10.61 -2.62
N LEU A 137 20.30 -9.58 -3.17
CA LEU A 137 19.94 -8.18 -2.88
C LEU A 137 18.50 -7.88 -3.27
N GLU A 138 18.07 -8.31 -4.44
CA GLU A 138 16.70 -8.15 -4.91
C GLU A 138 15.69 -8.84 -3.97
N VAL A 139 15.93 -10.11 -3.64
CA VAL A 139 15.01 -10.88 -2.77
C VAL A 139 14.98 -10.31 -1.35
N ARG A 140 16.14 -9.90 -0.79
CA ARG A 140 16.19 -9.26 0.52
C ARG A 140 15.47 -7.93 0.54
N PHE A 141 15.67 -7.11 -0.50
CA PHE A 141 14.99 -5.82 -0.59
C PHE A 141 13.47 -6.00 -0.65
N LYS A 142 12.99 -6.95 -1.46
CA LYS A 142 11.58 -7.33 -1.52
C LYS A 142 11.06 -7.81 -0.15
N ALA A 143 11.81 -8.64 0.55
CA ALA A 143 11.45 -9.14 1.87
C ALA A 143 11.38 -8.02 2.93
N GLN A 144 12.34 -7.07 2.93
CA GLN A 144 12.32 -5.93 3.85
C GLN A 144 11.15 -4.99 3.61
N ALA A 145 10.79 -4.75 2.35
CA ALA A 145 9.63 -3.93 2.01
C ALA A 145 8.31 -4.56 2.48
N MET A 146 8.26 -5.89 2.61
CA MET A 146 7.09 -6.64 3.08
C MET A 146 7.08 -6.92 4.59
N ALA A 147 8.16 -6.62 5.32
CA ALA A 147 8.30 -6.93 6.75
C ALA A 147 7.17 -6.36 7.64
N PRO A 148 6.70 -5.09 7.45
CA PRO A 148 5.61 -4.56 8.27
C PRO A 148 4.30 -5.34 8.18
N LEU A 149 4.06 -5.97 7.02
CA LEU A 149 2.84 -6.75 6.76
C LEU A 149 2.90 -8.16 7.36
N HIS A 150 4.11 -8.75 7.41
CA HIS A 150 4.32 -10.03 8.10
C HIS A 150 4.04 -9.93 9.59
N SER A 151 4.46 -8.84 10.24
CA SER A 151 4.22 -8.65 11.66
C SER A 151 2.72 -8.55 11.99
N LEU A 152 1.89 -8.10 11.05
CA LEU A 152 0.44 -8.04 11.21
C LEU A 152 -0.18 -9.45 11.16
N ALA A 153 0.22 -10.27 10.20
CA ALA A 153 -0.27 -11.65 10.07
C ALA A 153 0.18 -12.54 11.24
N GLU A 154 1.40 -12.35 11.75
CA GLU A 154 1.94 -13.09 12.90
C GLU A 154 1.29 -12.73 14.24
N ARG A 155 0.62 -11.56 14.33
CA ARG A 155 -0.10 -11.15 15.54
C ARG A 155 -1.45 -11.85 15.72
N ILE A 156 -2.06 -12.38 14.67
CA ILE A 156 -3.36 -13.07 14.77
C ILE A 156 -3.15 -14.35 15.57
N PRO A 157 -3.86 -14.54 16.70
CA PRO A 157 -3.73 -15.72 17.53
C PRO A 157 -4.26 -16.97 16.80
N GLU A 158 -3.67 -18.13 17.07
CA GLU A 158 -4.11 -19.41 16.47
C GLU A 158 -5.45 -19.92 17.03
N THR A 159 -5.86 -19.41 18.18
CA THR A 159 -7.07 -19.82 18.89
C THR A 159 -7.91 -18.64 19.31
N ALA A 160 -9.22 -18.84 19.44
CA ALA A 160 -10.19 -17.86 19.95
C ALA A 160 -10.96 -18.43 21.15
N CYS A 161 -11.28 -17.57 22.12
CA CYS A 161 -12.15 -17.93 23.24
C CYS A 161 -13.61 -17.63 22.86
N VAL A 162 -14.37 -18.64 22.47
CA VAL A 162 -15.77 -18.53 22.03
C VAL A 162 -16.71 -18.89 23.16
N LEU A 163 -17.80 -18.10 23.31
CA LEU A 163 -18.87 -18.29 24.27
C LEU A 163 -20.03 -19.04 23.59
N ARG A 164 -20.18 -20.33 23.88
CA ARG A 164 -21.32 -21.14 23.43
C ARG A 164 -22.13 -21.60 24.65
N SER A 165 -23.43 -21.32 24.68
CA SER A 165 -24.33 -21.68 25.81
C SER A 165 -23.83 -21.17 27.18
N ARG A 166 -23.24 -19.97 27.25
CA ARG A 166 -22.64 -19.34 28.44
C ARG A 166 -21.39 -20.05 29.00
N GLN A 167 -20.82 -21.01 28.28
CA GLN A 167 -19.55 -21.64 28.63
C GLN A 167 -18.45 -21.16 27.68
N GLN A 168 -17.23 -21.02 28.21
CA GLN A 168 -16.06 -20.60 27.44
C GLN A 168 -15.38 -21.82 26.84
N TYR A 169 -15.15 -21.77 25.52
CA TYR A 169 -14.42 -22.80 24.78
C TYR A 169 -13.26 -22.13 24.04
N THR A 170 -12.07 -22.66 24.19
CA THR A 170 -10.94 -22.26 23.35
C THR A 170 -10.97 -23.13 22.11
N VAL A 171 -11.22 -22.54 20.97
CA VAL A 171 -11.30 -23.22 19.67
C VAL A 171 -10.21 -22.71 18.73
N PRO A 172 -9.70 -23.56 17.82
CA PRO A 172 -8.84 -23.09 16.74
C PRO A 172 -9.56 -22.04 15.89
N LEU A 173 -8.81 -21.06 15.34
CA LEU A 173 -9.40 -19.96 14.60
C LEU A 173 -10.22 -20.40 13.37
N ASN A 174 -9.87 -21.51 12.75
CA ASN A 174 -10.59 -22.10 11.62
C ASN A 174 -11.96 -22.72 11.97
N GLU A 175 -12.27 -22.88 13.26
CA GLU A 175 -13.56 -23.38 13.76
C GLU A 175 -14.50 -22.25 14.20
N VAL A 176 -14.04 -21.01 14.19
CA VAL A 176 -14.87 -19.84 14.48
C VAL A 176 -15.77 -19.56 13.28
N ALA A 177 -17.06 -19.32 13.54
CA ALA A 177 -18.04 -18.99 12.52
C ALA A 177 -18.50 -17.52 12.64
N VAL A 178 -18.96 -16.94 11.52
CA VAL A 178 -19.61 -15.62 11.55
C VAL A 178 -20.86 -15.69 12.42
N GLY A 179 -20.99 -14.76 13.37
CA GLY A 179 -22.06 -14.73 14.37
C GLY A 179 -21.68 -15.36 15.71
N ASP A 180 -20.57 -16.09 15.82
CA ASP A 180 -20.08 -16.59 17.10
C ASP A 180 -19.75 -15.45 18.05
N ILE A 181 -20.04 -15.65 19.34
CA ILE A 181 -19.71 -14.68 20.39
C ILE A 181 -18.35 -15.07 20.97
N PHE A 182 -17.40 -14.14 21.02
CA PHE A 182 -16.07 -14.37 21.55
C PHE A 182 -15.71 -13.37 22.65
N LEU A 183 -14.93 -13.83 23.61
CA LEU A 183 -14.43 -13.06 24.75
C LEU A 183 -12.98 -12.67 24.52
N ILE A 184 -12.68 -11.39 24.74
CA ILE A 184 -11.33 -10.84 24.72
C ILE A 184 -11.00 -10.26 26.09
N ARG A 185 -9.92 -10.71 26.68
CA ARG A 185 -9.42 -10.25 27.98
C ARG A 185 -8.44 -9.09 27.78
N PRO A 186 -8.15 -8.32 28.84
CA PRO A 186 -7.06 -7.35 28.81
C PRO A 186 -5.73 -8.00 28.41
N GLY A 187 -5.05 -7.41 27.43
CA GLY A 187 -3.79 -7.94 26.86
C GLY A 187 -3.95 -8.94 25.72
N ASP A 188 -5.16 -9.46 25.47
CA ASP A 188 -5.41 -10.37 24.35
C ASP A 188 -5.44 -9.62 23.02
N VAL A 189 -5.09 -10.34 21.95
CA VAL A 189 -5.21 -9.86 20.57
C VAL A 189 -6.51 -10.36 19.97
N MET A 190 -7.19 -9.50 19.21
CA MET A 190 -8.44 -9.82 18.51
C MET A 190 -8.21 -10.93 17.48
N PRO A 191 -8.89 -12.09 17.59
CA PRO A 191 -8.70 -13.21 16.67
C PRO A 191 -9.40 -13.02 15.32
N VAL A 192 -10.54 -12.33 15.31
CA VAL A 192 -11.40 -12.09 14.15
C VAL A 192 -11.98 -10.68 14.21
N ASP A 193 -12.53 -10.19 13.09
CA ASP A 193 -13.28 -8.94 13.10
C ASP A 193 -14.63 -9.15 13.77
N GLY A 194 -15.09 -8.15 14.53
CA GLY A 194 -16.34 -8.25 15.26
C GLY A 194 -16.93 -6.91 15.66
N VAL A 195 -18.12 -6.98 16.29
CA VAL A 195 -18.79 -5.84 16.90
C VAL A 195 -18.93 -6.10 18.39
N VAL A 196 -18.63 -5.10 19.21
CA VAL A 196 -18.73 -5.17 20.67
C VAL A 196 -20.20 -5.26 21.10
N ILE A 197 -20.55 -6.32 21.84
CA ILE A 197 -21.88 -6.52 22.43
C ILE A 197 -21.91 -5.95 23.85
N GLU A 198 -20.82 -6.19 24.61
CA GLU A 198 -20.73 -5.81 26.03
C GLU A 198 -19.26 -5.51 26.38
N GLY A 199 -19.06 -4.53 27.26
CA GLY A 199 -17.76 -4.09 27.74
C GLY A 199 -17.31 -2.75 27.14
N GLU A 200 -16.35 -2.13 27.80
CA GLU A 200 -15.68 -0.89 27.37
C GLU A 200 -14.19 -1.02 27.60
N THR A 201 -13.39 -0.60 26.62
CA THR A 201 -11.93 -0.67 26.68
C THR A 201 -11.26 0.28 25.71
N THR A 202 -9.94 0.36 25.79
CA THR A 202 -9.10 0.93 24.74
C THR A 202 -8.38 -0.18 23.97
N VAL A 203 -8.35 -0.07 22.65
CA VAL A 203 -7.73 -1.05 21.75
C VAL A 203 -6.60 -0.38 20.99
N ASP A 204 -5.44 -1.01 20.98
CA ASP A 204 -4.30 -0.61 20.15
C ASP A 204 -4.50 -1.11 18.71
N GLU A 205 -4.86 -0.20 17.84
CA GLU A 205 -5.04 -0.45 16.40
C GLU A 205 -3.82 -0.02 15.57
N SER A 206 -2.73 0.36 16.21
CA SER A 206 -1.53 0.91 15.55
C SER A 206 -0.95 -0.01 14.47
N ALA A 207 -1.04 -1.32 14.68
CA ALA A 207 -0.57 -2.31 13.73
C ALA A 207 -1.38 -2.32 12.41
N LEU A 208 -2.67 -2.00 12.48
CA LEU A 208 -3.59 -1.96 11.35
C LEU A 208 -3.67 -0.56 10.72
N THR A 209 -3.89 0.44 11.54
CA THR A 209 -4.18 1.81 11.11
C THR A 209 -2.93 2.71 11.08
N GLY A 210 -1.85 2.33 11.76
CA GLY A 210 -0.67 3.16 11.95
C GLY A 210 -0.87 4.32 12.95
N ALA A 211 -2.03 4.40 13.62
CA ALA A 211 -2.29 5.42 14.64
C ALA A 211 -1.59 5.03 15.96
N ALA A 212 -0.82 5.96 16.55
CA ALA A 212 -0.10 5.68 17.79
C ALA A 212 -1.00 5.70 19.04
N ALA A 213 -2.15 6.39 18.99
CA ALA A 213 -3.06 6.50 20.12
C ALA A 213 -4.04 5.32 20.16
N PRO A 214 -4.25 4.67 21.32
CA PRO A 214 -5.30 3.66 21.50
C PRO A 214 -6.69 4.22 21.25
N VAL A 215 -7.56 3.44 20.62
CA VAL A 215 -8.94 3.82 20.27
C VAL A 215 -9.92 3.29 21.33
N ALA A 216 -10.76 4.15 21.86
CA ALA A 216 -11.81 3.73 22.80
C ALA A 216 -12.89 2.91 22.06
N LYS A 217 -13.26 1.75 22.62
CA LYS A 217 -14.31 0.87 22.12
C LYS A 217 -15.39 0.69 23.18
N HIS A 218 -16.63 0.79 22.73
CA HIS A 218 -17.84 0.65 23.54
C HIS A 218 -18.85 -0.21 22.79
N LYS A 219 -19.96 -0.51 23.41
CA LYS A 219 -21.03 -1.31 22.80
C LYS A 219 -21.43 -0.75 21.42
N GLY A 220 -21.40 -1.59 20.39
CA GLY A 220 -21.65 -1.25 18.99
C GLY A 220 -20.42 -0.85 18.20
N SER A 221 -19.26 -0.66 18.84
CA SER A 221 -18.00 -0.38 18.12
C SER A 221 -17.49 -1.60 17.38
N THR A 222 -16.92 -1.38 16.19
CA THR A 222 -16.23 -2.44 15.43
C THR A 222 -14.83 -2.67 15.99
N VAL A 223 -14.42 -3.93 16.07
CA VAL A 223 -13.07 -4.39 16.42
C VAL A 223 -12.48 -5.21 15.27
N TYR A 224 -11.16 -5.11 15.06
CA TYR A 224 -10.48 -5.71 13.93
C TYR A 224 -9.49 -6.78 14.40
N ALA A 225 -9.34 -7.84 13.62
CA ALA A 225 -8.34 -8.88 13.85
C ALA A 225 -6.91 -8.28 13.92
N ALA A 226 -6.03 -8.88 14.69
CA ALA A 226 -4.65 -8.45 14.94
C ALA A 226 -4.48 -7.16 15.76
N THR A 227 -5.56 -6.55 16.29
CA THR A 227 -5.51 -5.41 17.22
C THR A 227 -5.46 -5.87 18.67
N ALA A 228 -4.78 -5.13 19.55
CA ALA A 228 -4.54 -5.55 20.93
C ALA A 228 -5.45 -4.83 21.94
N ASN A 229 -6.15 -5.57 22.78
CA ASN A 229 -6.95 -5.02 23.87
C ASN A 229 -6.06 -4.57 25.04
N GLN A 230 -6.15 -3.31 25.46
CA GLN A 230 -5.31 -2.76 26.53
C GLN A 230 -5.98 -2.68 27.91
N GLY A 231 -7.32 -2.63 27.95
CA GLY A 231 -8.07 -2.29 29.17
C GLY A 231 -9.03 -3.38 29.64
N GLY A 232 -10.32 -3.11 29.61
CA GLY A 232 -11.39 -3.98 30.09
C GLY A 232 -11.62 -5.23 29.22
N ALA A 233 -12.37 -6.20 29.73
CA ALA A 233 -12.79 -7.35 28.93
C ALA A 233 -13.91 -6.93 27.95
N LEU A 234 -13.88 -7.47 26.74
CA LEU A 234 -14.89 -7.27 25.71
C LEU A 234 -15.58 -8.59 25.34
N ILE A 235 -16.88 -8.52 25.17
CA ILE A 235 -17.67 -9.58 24.52
C ILE A 235 -18.06 -9.06 23.12
N CYS A 236 -17.63 -9.77 22.09
CA CYS A 236 -17.80 -9.37 20.70
C CYS A 236 -18.53 -10.45 19.91
N ARG A 237 -19.23 -10.04 18.84
CA ARG A 237 -19.80 -10.96 17.83
C ARG A 237 -18.94 -10.92 16.59
N ALA A 238 -18.52 -12.09 16.11
CA ALA A 238 -17.73 -12.22 14.89
C ALA A 238 -18.54 -11.78 13.66
N THR A 239 -17.93 -10.92 12.84
CA THR A 239 -18.52 -10.40 11.60
C THR A 239 -17.80 -10.88 10.37
N ARG A 240 -16.45 -10.96 10.42
CA ARG A 240 -15.59 -11.47 9.35
C ARG A 240 -14.50 -12.37 9.95
N ILE A 241 -14.18 -13.46 9.25
CA ILE A 241 -13.28 -14.51 9.76
C ILE A 241 -12.24 -14.89 8.70
N GLY A 242 -11.08 -15.37 9.15
CA GLY A 242 -10.04 -15.95 8.28
C GLY A 242 -9.62 -15.01 7.13
N PRO A 243 -9.68 -15.48 5.87
CA PRO A 243 -9.27 -14.68 4.69
C PRO A 243 -10.10 -13.41 4.46
N ASP A 244 -11.34 -13.39 4.97
CA ASP A 244 -12.25 -12.25 4.82
C ASP A 244 -12.08 -11.19 5.91
N SER A 245 -11.22 -11.43 6.92
CA SER A 245 -10.90 -10.42 7.94
C SER A 245 -10.18 -9.23 7.32
N THR A 246 -10.41 -8.04 7.90
CA THR A 246 -9.80 -6.78 7.45
C THR A 246 -8.27 -6.88 7.40
N ALA A 247 -7.65 -7.48 8.42
CA ALA A 247 -6.20 -7.68 8.45
C ALA A 247 -5.70 -8.59 7.32
N ALA A 248 -6.40 -9.72 7.04
CA ALA A 248 -6.03 -10.65 5.97
C ALA A 248 -6.21 -10.02 4.58
N GLN A 249 -7.30 -9.29 4.35
CA GLN A 249 -7.53 -8.56 3.09
C GLN A 249 -6.49 -7.47 2.85
N LEU A 250 -6.07 -6.78 3.90
CA LEU A 250 -5.02 -5.77 3.83
C LEU A 250 -3.68 -6.40 3.42
N VAL A 251 -3.28 -7.48 4.07
CA VAL A 251 -2.06 -8.24 3.73
C VAL A 251 -2.13 -8.74 2.27
N HIS A 252 -3.26 -9.33 1.86
CA HIS A 252 -3.46 -9.81 0.50
C HIS A 252 -3.40 -8.67 -0.54
N THR A 253 -4.04 -7.52 -0.25
CA THR A 253 -4.04 -6.35 -1.14
C THR A 253 -2.63 -5.82 -1.36
N VAL A 254 -1.85 -5.67 -0.30
CA VAL A 254 -0.47 -5.18 -0.43
C VAL A 254 0.44 -6.22 -1.11
N GLN A 255 0.24 -7.51 -0.86
CA GLN A 255 0.96 -8.57 -1.56
C GLN A 255 0.67 -8.57 -3.07
N THR A 256 -0.60 -8.42 -3.46
CA THR A 256 -0.99 -8.35 -4.88
C THR A 256 -0.48 -7.07 -5.54
N THR A 257 -0.50 -5.94 -4.84
CA THR A 257 0.07 -4.67 -5.31
C THR A 257 1.57 -4.79 -5.56
N ALA A 258 2.29 -5.40 -4.63
CA ALA A 258 3.72 -5.62 -4.77
C ALA A 258 4.07 -6.66 -5.86
N ALA A 259 3.17 -7.60 -6.14
CA ALA A 259 3.32 -8.60 -7.19
C ALA A 259 2.80 -8.12 -8.57
N ALA A 260 1.95 -7.09 -8.58
CA ALA A 260 1.37 -6.57 -9.80
C ALA A 260 2.45 -6.01 -10.75
N LYS A 261 2.37 -6.40 -12.00
CA LYS A 261 3.23 -5.83 -13.05
C LYS A 261 2.83 -4.37 -13.25
N VAL A 262 3.75 -3.47 -12.94
CA VAL A 262 3.58 -2.02 -13.15
C VAL A 262 3.29 -1.73 -14.62
N PRO A 263 2.45 -0.74 -15.00
CA PRO A 263 2.30 -0.30 -16.39
C PRO A 263 3.62 0.14 -17.04
N LEU A 264 4.56 0.68 -16.27
CA LEU A 264 5.97 0.84 -16.69
C LEU A 264 6.66 -0.51 -17.00
N SER A 265 6.15 -1.65 -16.50
CA SER A 265 6.67 -2.97 -16.86
C SER A 265 6.39 -3.34 -18.31
N SER A 266 5.36 -2.77 -18.92
CA SER A 266 5.14 -2.92 -20.38
C SER A 266 6.24 -2.23 -21.19
N LEU A 267 6.75 -1.10 -20.73
CA LEU A 267 7.94 -0.42 -21.26
C LEU A 267 9.20 -1.19 -20.90
N ALA A 268 9.35 -1.65 -19.68
CA ALA A 268 10.49 -2.46 -19.23
C ALA A 268 10.52 -3.84 -19.91
N ASP A 269 9.36 -4.46 -20.17
CA ASP A 269 9.26 -5.71 -20.91
C ASP A 269 9.52 -5.50 -22.42
N LYS A 270 9.06 -4.38 -23.01
CA LYS A 270 9.44 -3.98 -24.38
C LYS A 270 10.94 -3.64 -24.49
N VAL A 271 11.47 -2.89 -23.52
CA VAL A 271 12.92 -2.62 -23.45
C VAL A 271 13.69 -3.92 -23.29
N ARG A 272 13.24 -4.84 -22.45
CA ARG A 272 13.90 -6.14 -22.26
C ARG A 272 13.90 -6.99 -23.52
N SER A 273 12.80 -7.03 -24.27
CA SER A 273 12.68 -7.82 -25.50
C SER A 273 13.55 -7.30 -26.64
N VAL A 274 13.89 -6.02 -26.66
CA VAL A 274 14.79 -5.40 -27.67
C VAL A 274 16.21 -5.31 -27.13
N PHE A 275 16.37 -4.98 -25.86
CA PHE A 275 17.69 -4.70 -25.25
C PHE A 275 18.60 -5.94 -25.24
N VAL A 276 18.09 -7.10 -24.82
CA VAL A 276 18.93 -8.31 -24.73
C VAL A 276 19.45 -8.77 -26.10
N PRO A 277 18.62 -8.89 -27.15
CA PRO A 277 19.11 -9.18 -28.50
C PRO A 277 20.09 -8.11 -29.02
N ALA A 278 19.85 -6.84 -28.75
CA ALA A 278 20.71 -5.75 -29.16
C ALA A 278 22.10 -5.87 -28.49
N VAL A 279 22.16 -6.18 -27.21
CA VAL A 279 23.44 -6.40 -26.49
C VAL A 279 24.19 -7.59 -27.04
N ILE A 280 23.51 -8.69 -27.34
CA ILE A 280 24.15 -9.86 -28.00
C ILE A 280 24.72 -9.46 -29.36
N GLY A 281 23.95 -8.72 -30.17
CA GLY A 281 24.40 -8.18 -31.43
C GLY A 281 25.64 -7.29 -31.30
N ILE A 282 25.64 -6.36 -30.34
CA ILE A 282 26.77 -5.48 -30.02
C ILE A 282 28.01 -6.32 -29.64
N ALA A 283 27.84 -7.32 -28.78
CA ALA A 283 28.94 -8.20 -28.37
C ALA A 283 29.55 -8.95 -29.56
N CYS A 284 28.72 -9.45 -30.50
CA CYS A 284 29.17 -10.07 -31.73
C CYS A 284 29.94 -9.07 -32.64
N VAL A 285 29.42 -7.86 -32.78
CA VAL A 285 30.07 -6.79 -33.56
C VAL A 285 31.43 -6.43 -32.94
N VAL A 286 31.51 -6.27 -31.63
CA VAL A 286 32.76 -6.00 -30.89
C VAL A 286 33.78 -7.11 -31.11
N LEU A 287 33.35 -8.37 -31.02
CA LEU A 287 34.22 -9.52 -31.32
C LEU A 287 34.81 -9.42 -32.73
N ILE A 288 33.97 -9.18 -33.75
CA ILE A 288 34.39 -9.11 -35.15
C ILE A 288 35.34 -7.90 -35.37
N ILE A 289 35.04 -6.72 -34.84
CA ILE A 289 35.87 -5.53 -34.98
C ILE A 289 37.28 -5.79 -34.44
N TRP A 290 37.42 -6.37 -33.24
CA TRP A 290 38.73 -6.61 -32.65
C TRP A 290 39.53 -7.67 -33.42
N LEU A 291 38.85 -8.67 -33.99
CA LEU A 291 39.51 -9.65 -34.90
C LEU A 291 39.98 -8.99 -36.19
N LEU A 292 39.19 -8.09 -36.80
CA LEU A 292 39.56 -7.34 -37.98
C LEU A 292 40.73 -6.35 -37.74
N LEU A 293 40.82 -5.83 -36.49
CA LEU A 293 41.96 -5.00 -36.08
C LEU A 293 43.23 -5.80 -35.74
N GLY A 294 43.22 -7.13 -35.98
CA GLY A 294 44.41 -7.99 -35.82
C GLY A 294 44.70 -8.40 -34.38
N GLN A 295 43.77 -8.19 -33.46
CA GLN A 295 43.92 -8.63 -32.07
C GLN A 295 43.66 -10.14 -31.92
N SER A 296 44.21 -10.76 -30.87
CA SER A 296 44.01 -12.18 -30.61
C SER A 296 42.53 -12.51 -30.36
N PHE A 297 42.14 -13.75 -30.68
CA PHE A 297 40.77 -14.22 -30.40
C PHE A 297 40.42 -14.12 -28.89
N ALA A 298 41.39 -14.40 -28.01
CA ALA A 298 41.24 -14.24 -26.57
C ALA A 298 40.88 -12.81 -26.19
N PHE A 299 41.61 -11.83 -26.70
CA PHE A 299 41.34 -10.41 -26.43
C PHE A 299 39.97 -9.98 -26.95
N ALA A 300 39.62 -10.34 -28.19
CA ALA A 300 38.35 -10.02 -28.81
C ALA A 300 37.15 -10.65 -28.03
N LEU A 301 37.31 -11.92 -27.64
CA LEU A 301 36.30 -12.64 -26.86
C LEU A 301 36.14 -12.03 -25.45
N ALA A 302 37.24 -11.65 -24.79
CA ALA A 302 37.18 -10.99 -23.49
C ALA A 302 36.36 -9.68 -23.52
N ARG A 303 36.51 -8.88 -24.60
CA ARG A 303 35.71 -7.66 -24.83
C ARG A 303 34.23 -7.98 -25.02
N ALA A 304 33.90 -8.97 -25.83
CA ALA A 304 32.53 -9.41 -26.06
C ALA A 304 31.89 -9.93 -24.77
N VAL A 305 32.61 -10.74 -23.99
CA VAL A 305 32.13 -11.23 -22.68
C VAL A 305 31.93 -10.08 -21.68
N SER A 306 32.85 -9.08 -21.66
CA SER A 306 32.73 -7.90 -20.82
C SER A 306 31.46 -7.09 -21.14
N VAL A 307 31.15 -6.90 -22.44
CA VAL A 307 29.92 -6.24 -22.89
C VAL A 307 28.70 -7.00 -22.44
N LEU A 308 28.65 -8.31 -22.57
CA LEU A 308 27.54 -9.15 -22.12
C LEU A 308 27.37 -9.08 -20.59
N ALA A 309 28.48 -9.11 -19.85
CA ALA A 309 28.46 -9.11 -18.38
C ALA A 309 27.94 -7.79 -17.80
N VAL A 310 28.39 -6.65 -18.35
CA VAL A 310 27.99 -5.31 -17.84
C VAL A 310 26.59 -4.92 -18.25
N SER A 311 26.09 -5.44 -19.36
CA SER A 311 24.77 -5.07 -19.93
C SER A 311 23.61 -5.85 -19.32
N SER A 312 23.62 -6.09 -18.01
CA SER A 312 22.53 -6.82 -17.36
C SER A 312 21.25 -5.97 -17.27
N PRO A 313 20.11 -6.41 -17.84
CA PRO A 313 18.84 -5.69 -17.77
C PRO A 313 18.20 -5.70 -16.37
N CYS A 314 18.77 -6.44 -15.40
CA CYS A 314 18.30 -6.45 -14.00
C CYS A 314 18.25 -5.05 -13.38
N VAL A 315 19.18 -4.17 -13.74
CA VAL A 315 19.29 -2.79 -13.27
C VAL A 315 18.01 -1.99 -13.60
N LEU A 316 17.54 -2.06 -14.85
CA LEU A 316 16.33 -1.34 -15.29
C LEU A 316 15.06 -1.88 -14.64
N ALA A 317 14.97 -3.20 -14.47
CA ALA A 317 13.80 -3.81 -13.81
C ALA A 317 13.73 -3.48 -12.32
N LEU A 318 14.88 -3.43 -11.63
CA LEU A 318 14.96 -3.11 -10.21
C LEU A 318 14.69 -1.63 -9.92
N ALA A 319 15.03 -0.74 -10.85
CA ALA A 319 14.93 0.70 -10.68
C ALA A 319 13.53 1.17 -10.28
N ALA A 320 12.49 0.66 -10.95
CA ALA A 320 11.11 1.02 -10.68
C ALA A 320 10.48 0.16 -9.57
N SER A 321 10.65 -1.17 -9.63
CA SER A 321 9.99 -2.08 -8.69
C SER A 321 10.41 -1.84 -7.24
N ALA A 322 11.68 -1.56 -7.00
CA ALA A 322 12.20 -1.27 -5.66
C ALA A 322 11.58 0.01 -5.07
N ALA A 323 11.44 1.07 -5.87
CA ALA A 323 10.85 2.33 -5.41
C ALA A 323 9.36 2.18 -5.08
N ILE A 324 8.60 1.46 -5.91
CA ILE A 324 7.18 1.18 -5.69
C ILE A 324 6.97 0.39 -4.40
N MET A 325 7.78 -0.65 -4.19
CA MET A 325 7.68 -1.47 -2.97
C MET A 325 8.02 -0.67 -1.71
N SER A 326 9.05 0.21 -1.77
CA SER A 326 9.36 1.13 -0.69
C SER A 326 8.21 2.09 -0.42
N GLY A 327 7.62 2.69 -1.47
CA GLY A 327 6.48 3.58 -1.33
C GLY A 327 5.25 2.92 -0.73
N ALA A 328 4.91 1.70 -1.17
CA ALA A 328 3.82 0.92 -0.59
C ALA A 328 4.07 0.59 0.89
N SER A 329 5.31 0.26 1.25
CA SER A 329 5.71 0.00 2.65
C SER A 329 5.60 1.27 3.52
N VAL A 330 6.02 2.43 3.00
CA VAL A 330 5.87 3.71 3.70
C VAL A 330 4.40 4.06 3.86
N GLY A 331 3.59 3.90 2.80
CA GLY A 331 2.14 4.09 2.87
C GLY A 331 1.50 3.24 3.96
N ALA A 332 1.80 1.95 4.00
CA ALA A 332 1.26 1.03 5.00
C ALA A 332 1.60 1.43 6.44
N LYS A 333 2.83 1.93 6.71
CA LYS A 333 3.21 2.47 8.02
C LYS A 333 2.38 3.68 8.45
N HIS A 334 1.87 4.44 7.49
CA HIS A 334 1.03 5.61 7.73
C HIS A 334 -0.47 5.30 7.59
N GLY A 335 -0.88 4.02 7.55
CA GLY A 335 -2.27 3.63 7.41
C GLY A 335 -2.84 3.87 6.01
N ILE A 336 -2.00 3.99 5.00
CA ILE A 336 -2.39 4.21 3.60
C ILE A 336 -2.09 2.95 2.79
N VAL A 337 -3.11 2.39 2.15
CA VAL A 337 -2.99 1.16 1.36
C VAL A 337 -3.29 1.43 -0.09
N PHE A 338 -2.31 1.23 -0.95
CA PHE A 338 -2.46 1.29 -2.40
C PHE A 338 -2.80 -0.10 -2.93
N LYS A 339 -3.91 -0.27 -3.62
CA LYS A 339 -4.33 -1.58 -4.16
C LYS A 339 -3.49 -2.04 -5.34
N THR A 340 -2.92 -1.11 -6.10
CA THR A 340 -2.08 -1.41 -7.26
C THR A 340 -0.87 -0.51 -7.33
N ALA A 341 0.17 -0.97 -8.01
CA ALA A 341 1.32 -0.12 -8.30
C ALA A 341 0.94 1.07 -9.23
N ALA A 342 -0.09 0.90 -10.05
CA ALA A 342 -0.63 1.96 -10.88
C ALA A 342 -1.29 3.05 -10.03
N SER A 343 -2.11 2.68 -9.04
CA SER A 343 -2.75 3.65 -8.15
C SER A 343 -1.72 4.45 -7.34
N LEU A 344 -0.62 3.78 -6.88
CA LEU A 344 0.48 4.48 -6.22
C LEU A 344 1.12 5.56 -7.11
N GLN A 345 1.25 5.33 -8.42
CA GLN A 345 1.81 6.30 -9.36
C GLN A 345 0.78 7.35 -9.77
N SER A 346 -0.45 6.94 -10.10
CA SER A 346 -1.48 7.85 -10.60
C SER A 346 -1.85 8.94 -9.60
N ILE A 347 -1.84 8.64 -8.28
CA ILE A 347 -2.18 9.65 -7.24
C ILE A 347 -1.19 10.83 -7.22
N GLY A 348 0.05 10.65 -7.65
CA GLY A 348 1.06 11.72 -7.75
C GLY A 348 0.81 12.70 -8.90
N THR A 349 0.11 12.25 -9.93
CA THR A 349 -0.18 13.01 -11.16
C THR A 349 -1.53 13.71 -11.14
N LEU A 350 -2.26 13.63 -10.05
CA LEU A 350 -3.57 14.26 -9.90
C LEU A 350 -3.51 15.77 -10.06
N HIS A 351 -4.54 16.34 -10.70
CA HIS A 351 -4.80 17.77 -10.79
C HIS A 351 -5.94 18.19 -9.88
N THR A 352 -6.98 17.35 -9.77
CA THR A 352 -8.19 17.67 -9.00
C THR A 352 -8.40 16.63 -7.91
N ALA A 353 -8.71 17.08 -6.69
CA ALA A 353 -9.18 16.27 -5.58
C ALA A 353 -10.66 16.59 -5.32
N VAL A 354 -11.54 15.67 -5.66
CA VAL A 354 -12.97 15.78 -5.44
C VAL A 354 -13.31 15.13 -4.11
N LEU A 355 -13.96 15.87 -3.23
CA LEU A 355 -14.32 15.43 -1.90
C LEU A 355 -15.82 15.17 -1.80
N ASP A 356 -16.22 14.00 -1.28
CA ASP A 356 -17.56 13.80 -0.73
C ASP A 356 -17.69 14.54 0.59
N LYS A 357 -18.92 14.87 0.98
CA LYS A 357 -19.19 15.49 2.28
C LYS A 357 -19.21 14.45 3.40
N ALA A 358 -20.14 13.49 3.29
CA ALA A 358 -20.50 12.58 4.37
C ALA A 358 -19.42 11.53 4.65
N GLY A 359 -18.93 11.48 5.89
CA GLY A 359 -17.87 10.54 6.28
C GLY A 359 -16.49 10.88 5.71
N THR A 360 -16.34 12.03 5.01
CA THR A 360 -15.08 12.52 4.45
C THR A 360 -14.67 13.83 5.11
N ILE A 361 -15.38 14.91 4.83
CA ILE A 361 -15.20 16.22 5.49
C ILE A 361 -15.87 16.22 6.86
N THR A 362 -17.04 15.54 6.96
CA THR A 362 -17.81 15.39 8.20
C THR A 362 -17.64 13.98 8.78
N ASN A 363 -18.11 13.78 10.01
CA ASN A 363 -18.03 12.47 10.68
C ASN A 363 -18.87 11.38 9.98
N GLY A 364 -19.87 11.76 9.16
CA GLY A 364 -20.82 10.83 8.53
C GLY A 364 -21.85 10.24 9.49
N GLU A 365 -21.81 10.68 10.72
CA GLU A 365 -22.73 10.32 11.78
C GLU A 365 -23.39 11.57 12.34
N PRO A 366 -24.66 11.85 11.98
CA PRO A 366 -25.39 12.99 12.52
C PRO A 366 -25.47 12.94 14.04
N GLU A 367 -25.37 14.09 14.70
CA GLU A 367 -25.51 14.24 16.15
C GLU A 367 -26.56 15.27 16.50
N VAL A 368 -27.23 15.08 17.65
CA VAL A 368 -28.15 16.07 18.17
C VAL A 368 -27.38 17.26 18.73
N VAL A 369 -27.51 18.41 18.07
CA VAL A 369 -26.84 19.66 18.44
C VAL A 369 -27.66 20.47 19.42
N THR A 370 -28.99 20.52 19.24
CA THR A 370 -29.90 21.32 20.08
C THR A 370 -31.26 20.65 20.25
N ILE A 371 -31.91 20.95 21.36
CA ILE A 371 -33.25 20.46 21.67
C ILE A 371 -34.06 21.65 22.16
N VAL A 372 -35.11 22.03 21.44
CA VAL A 372 -36.01 23.14 21.78
C VAL A 372 -37.38 22.57 22.14
N GLY A 373 -37.65 22.48 23.42
CA GLY A 373 -38.96 22.08 23.94
C GLY A 373 -39.92 23.25 24.03
N THR A 374 -41.22 22.97 24.17
CA THR A 374 -42.24 23.98 24.46
C THR A 374 -42.41 24.16 25.98
N ARG A 375 -43.21 25.17 26.38
CA ARG A 375 -43.53 25.37 27.81
C ARG A 375 -44.21 24.15 28.43
N SER A 376 -44.96 23.38 27.65
CA SER A 376 -45.68 22.17 28.07
C SER A 376 -44.84 20.89 27.97
N VAL A 377 -43.77 20.88 27.17
CA VAL A 377 -42.92 19.71 26.90
C VAL A 377 -41.45 20.10 27.11
N PRO A 378 -40.86 19.83 28.29
CA PRO A 378 -39.44 20.09 28.55
C PRO A 378 -38.51 19.30 27.62
N ALA A 379 -37.32 19.84 27.31
CA ALA A 379 -36.36 19.25 26.40
C ALA A 379 -36.02 17.77 26.70
N LYS A 380 -35.85 17.41 27.98
CA LYS A 380 -35.58 16.01 28.37
C LYS A 380 -36.74 15.06 28.06
N PHE A 381 -37.99 15.54 28.27
CA PHE A 381 -39.16 14.75 27.94
C PHE A 381 -39.35 14.62 26.43
N LEU A 382 -39.11 15.71 25.69
CA LEU A 382 -39.11 15.72 24.24
C LEU A 382 -38.11 14.69 23.68
N LEU A 383 -36.86 14.64 24.20
CA LEU A 383 -35.86 13.69 23.76
C LEU A 383 -36.27 12.24 24.06
N GLY A 384 -36.83 11.95 25.23
CA GLY A 384 -37.33 10.61 25.58
C GLY A 384 -38.51 10.15 24.71
N MET A 385 -39.39 11.10 24.36
CA MET A 385 -40.54 10.90 23.47
C MET A 385 -40.07 10.65 22.02
N ALA A 386 -39.20 11.53 21.51
CA ALA A 386 -38.63 11.42 20.17
C ALA A 386 -37.86 10.11 20.01
N ALA A 387 -36.97 9.77 20.96
CA ALA A 387 -36.24 8.52 20.94
C ALA A 387 -37.15 7.28 21.01
N GLY A 388 -38.27 7.35 21.72
CA GLY A 388 -39.28 6.29 21.72
C GLY A 388 -39.93 6.08 20.37
N LEU A 389 -40.25 7.16 19.63
CA LEU A 389 -40.79 7.11 18.28
C LEU A 389 -39.76 6.61 17.26
N GLU A 390 -38.59 7.18 17.32
CA GLU A 390 -37.48 6.89 16.38
C GLU A 390 -36.84 5.50 16.59
N SER A 391 -37.14 4.82 17.70
CA SER A 391 -36.56 3.51 18.05
C SER A 391 -36.82 2.41 17.02
N GLN A 392 -37.80 2.57 16.14
CA GLN A 392 -38.17 1.63 15.08
C GLN A 392 -37.68 2.08 13.70
N SER A 393 -37.12 3.28 13.60
CA SER A 393 -36.53 3.80 12.34
C SER A 393 -35.05 3.40 12.20
N GLN A 394 -34.65 3.13 10.97
CA GLN A 394 -33.23 2.89 10.63
C GLN A 394 -32.55 4.14 10.05
N ASP A 395 -33.25 5.27 9.99
CA ASP A 395 -32.75 6.55 9.50
C ASP A 395 -31.52 7.02 10.32
N PRO A 396 -30.48 7.58 9.69
CA PRO A 396 -29.34 8.17 10.40
C PRO A 396 -29.71 9.24 11.44
N LEU A 397 -30.75 10.05 11.18
CA LEU A 397 -31.24 11.06 12.11
C LEU A 397 -31.90 10.42 13.33
N ALA A 398 -32.68 9.35 13.15
CA ALA A 398 -33.26 8.55 14.24
C ALA A 398 -32.16 7.97 15.14
N ARG A 399 -31.09 7.45 14.56
CA ARG A 399 -29.93 6.93 15.32
C ARG A 399 -29.26 8.02 16.15
N ALA A 400 -29.17 9.26 15.63
CA ALA A 400 -28.64 10.41 16.37
C ALA A 400 -29.45 10.71 17.63
N VAL A 401 -30.79 10.75 17.50
CA VAL A 401 -31.73 10.99 18.62
C VAL A 401 -31.60 9.86 19.65
N MET A 402 -31.54 8.62 19.22
CA MET A 402 -31.36 7.44 20.08
C MET A 402 -30.06 7.48 20.87
N ARG A 403 -28.92 7.81 20.20
CA ARG A 403 -27.59 7.94 20.84
C ARG A 403 -27.62 9.04 21.90
N LYS A 404 -28.18 10.19 21.59
CA LYS A 404 -28.30 11.31 22.54
C LYS A 404 -29.10 10.93 23.78
N ALA A 405 -30.23 10.24 23.59
CA ALA A 405 -31.06 9.77 24.71
C ALA A 405 -30.32 8.76 25.59
N ALA A 406 -29.56 7.85 24.97
CA ALA A 406 -28.73 6.87 25.70
C ALA A 406 -27.60 7.56 26.47
N ALA A 407 -26.88 8.51 25.86
CA ALA A 407 -25.77 9.25 26.48
C ALA A 407 -26.24 10.07 27.70
N GLU A 408 -27.47 10.61 27.67
CA GLU A 408 -28.06 11.35 28.80
C GLU A 408 -28.82 10.44 29.79
N ASN A 409 -28.77 9.11 29.61
CA ASN A 409 -29.50 8.12 30.42
C ASN A 409 -30.99 8.40 30.49
N ILE A 410 -31.61 8.90 29.42
CA ILE A 410 -33.02 9.21 29.37
C ILE A 410 -33.81 7.94 29.07
N LYS A 411 -34.83 7.69 29.88
CA LYS A 411 -35.75 6.57 29.67
C LYS A 411 -36.62 6.83 28.46
N LEU A 412 -36.55 5.92 27.47
CA LEU A 412 -37.39 5.98 26.28
C LEU A 412 -38.87 5.85 26.64
N SER A 413 -39.69 6.68 26.02
CA SER A 413 -41.15 6.56 26.15
C SER A 413 -41.65 5.34 25.37
N ALA A 414 -42.56 4.58 25.94
CA ALA A 414 -43.16 3.42 25.27
C ALA A 414 -44.14 3.90 24.20
N VAL A 415 -43.76 3.76 22.93
CA VAL A 415 -44.57 4.11 21.76
C VAL A 415 -45.05 2.83 21.08
N LYS A 416 -46.33 2.80 20.70
CA LYS A 416 -46.99 1.71 20.00
C LYS A 416 -47.53 2.21 18.66
N ASP A 417 -47.89 1.27 17.79
CA ASP A 417 -48.51 1.54 16.47
C ASP A 417 -47.67 2.53 15.63
N VAL A 418 -46.36 2.35 15.61
CA VAL A 418 -45.48 3.22 14.82
C VAL A 418 -45.66 2.96 13.34
N THR A 419 -45.93 4.01 12.57
CA THR A 419 -46.03 3.99 11.12
C THR A 419 -44.99 4.94 10.53
N ILE A 420 -44.14 4.45 9.63
CA ILE A 420 -43.14 5.23 8.94
C ILE A 420 -43.71 5.68 7.59
N LEU A 421 -43.62 6.97 7.32
CA LEU A 421 -44.02 7.62 6.07
C LEU A 421 -42.75 8.10 5.35
N ASP A 422 -42.33 7.34 4.35
CA ASP A 422 -41.07 7.59 3.65
C ASP A 422 -40.92 9.04 3.18
N GLY A 423 -39.81 9.68 3.56
CA GLY A 423 -39.46 11.05 3.18
C GLY A 423 -40.28 12.15 3.91
N GLN A 424 -41.23 11.82 4.78
CA GLN A 424 -42.07 12.79 5.50
C GLN A 424 -41.85 12.73 7.00
N GLY A 425 -41.95 11.56 7.61
CA GLY A 425 -41.81 11.40 9.04
C GLY A 425 -42.43 10.12 9.61
N LEU A 426 -42.65 10.09 10.91
CA LEU A 426 -43.19 8.96 11.65
C LEU A 426 -44.41 9.38 12.49
N THR A 427 -45.34 8.46 12.65
CA THR A 427 -46.45 8.61 13.59
C THR A 427 -46.51 7.42 14.54
N GLY A 428 -47.04 7.62 15.75
CA GLY A 428 -47.19 6.56 16.74
C GLY A 428 -48.16 6.96 17.87
N LYS A 429 -48.34 6.07 18.85
CA LYS A 429 -49.19 6.33 20.03
C LYS A 429 -48.40 6.15 21.31
N MET A 430 -48.39 7.16 22.15
CA MET A 430 -47.80 7.15 23.48
C MET A 430 -48.90 7.35 24.54
N ALA A 431 -49.10 6.36 25.40
CA ALA A 431 -50.15 6.39 26.44
C ALA A 431 -51.56 6.76 25.90
N GLY A 432 -51.89 6.29 24.68
CA GLY A 432 -53.18 6.56 24.02
C GLY A 432 -53.25 7.89 23.26
N LYS A 433 -52.24 8.74 23.35
CA LYS A 433 -52.13 10.02 22.61
C LYS A 433 -51.36 9.82 21.32
N VAL A 434 -51.82 10.43 20.23
CA VAL A 434 -51.16 10.41 18.94
C VAL A 434 -49.94 11.33 19.00
N MET A 435 -48.82 10.84 18.51
CA MET A 435 -47.58 11.61 18.33
C MET A 435 -47.05 11.48 16.91
N ALA A 436 -46.38 12.51 16.45
CA ALA A 436 -45.70 12.49 15.15
C ALA A 436 -44.34 13.18 15.25
N GLY A 437 -43.44 12.76 14.40
CA GLY A 437 -42.10 13.35 14.23
C GLY A 437 -41.72 13.42 12.77
N GLY A 438 -41.08 14.51 12.31
CA GLY A 438 -40.68 14.65 10.92
C GLY A 438 -40.38 16.07 10.48
N SER A 439 -40.57 16.36 9.19
CA SER A 439 -40.36 17.68 8.60
C SER A 439 -41.34 18.73 9.12
N ALA A 440 -40.97 20.01 8.95
CA ALA A 440 -41.87 21.13 9.29
C ALA A 440 -43.22 21.01 8.58
N GLU A 441 -43.24 20.68 7.30
CA GLU A 441 -44.43 20.54 6.47
C GLU A 441 -45.32 19.39 6.95
N PHE A 442 -44.72 18.27 7.33
CA PHE A 442 -45.41 17.10 7.82
C PHE A 442 -46.09 17.38 9.16
N ILE A 443 -45.45 18.09 10.07
CA ILE A 443 -46.01 18.43 11.37
C ILE A 443 -47.01 19.58 11.25
N ALA A 444 -46.79 20.58 10.37
CA ALA A 444 -47.74 21.67 10.13
C ALA A 444 -49.08 21.18 9.54
N ALA A 445 -49.08 20.05 8.84
CA ALA A 445 -50.29 19.40 8.35
C ALA A 445 -51.13 18.74 9.48
N GLN A 446 -50.52 18.50 10.67
CA GLN A 446 -51.16 17.82 11.79
C GLN A 446 -51.48 18.73 12.99
N CYS A 447 -50.72 19.81 13.16
CA CYS A 447 -50.91 20.79 14.23
C CYS A 447 -50.36 22.16 13.85
N GLU A 448 -50.87 23.21 14.49
CA GLU A 448 -50.35 24.57 14.32
C GLU A 448 -48.97 24.70 15.01
N LEU A 449 -47.93 25.07 14.22
CA LEU A 449 -46.62 25.36 14.77
C LEU A 449 -46.61 26.74 15.41
N THR A 450 -46.12 26.84 16.64
CA THR A 450 -45.97 28.13 17.30
C THR A 450 -44.94 28.99 16.58
N PRO A 451 -45.13 30.32 16.49
CA PRO A 451 -44.18 31.23 15.83
C PRO A 451 -42.74 31.09 16.35
N ASP A 452 -42.58 30.86 17.64
CA ASP A 452 -41.27 30.67 18.28
C ASP A 452 -40.56 29.40 17.76
N LEU A 453 -41.28 28.28 17.56
CA LEU A 453 -40.74 27.04 17.03
C LEU A 453 -40.43 27.14 15.54
N GLN A 454 -41.28 27.85 14.79
CA GLN A 454 -41.05 28.07 13.37
C GLN A 454 -39.79 28.91 13.16
N GLN A 455 -39.64 30.03 13.89
CA GLN A 455 -38.46 30.87 13.84
C GLN A 455 -37.19 30.12 14.28
N ALA A 456 -37.26 29.31 15.35
CA ALA A 456 -36.14 28.50 15.80
C ALA A 456 -35.72 27.48 14.75
N GLY A 457 -36.69 26.82 14.09
CA GLY A 457 -36.39 25.87 13.04
C GLY A 457 -35.82 26.51 11.77
N GLU A 458 -36.32 27.69 11.36
CA GLU A 458 -35.78 28.46 10.26
C GLU A 458 -34.34 28.92 10.54
N GLN A 459 -34.03 29.34 11.77
CA GLN A 459 -32.66 29.66 12.17
C GLN A 459 -31.76 28.44 12.12
N LEU A 460 -32.17 27.29 12.66
CA LEU A 460 -31.42 26.06 12.60
C LEU A 460 -31.17 25.61 11.13
N ALA A 461 -32.20 25.70 10.30
CA ALA A 461 -32.06 25.38 8.89
C ALA A 461 -31.09 26.36 8.17
N ALA A 462 -31.10 27.64 8.50
CA ALA A 462 -30.14 28.62 8.01
C ALA A 462 -28.70 28.32 8.50
N ASP A 463 -28.58 27.77 9.72
CA ASP A 463 -27.29 27.29 10.27
C ASP A 463 -26.91 25.90 9.76
N GLY A 464 -27.69 25.32 8.82
CA GLY A 464 -27.43 24.00 8.21
C GLY A 464 -27.62 22.83 9.18
N ILE A 465 -28.40 23.04 10.21
CA ILE A 465 -28.84 22.04 11.19
C ILE A 465 -30.23 21.56 10.78
N ALA A 466 -30.41 20.25 10.57
CA ALA A 466 -31.72 19.69 10.20
C ALA A 466 -32.68 19.73 11.37
N PRO A 467 -33.76 20.52 11.31
CA PRO A 467 -34.76 20.56 12.37
C PRO A 467 -35.76 19.41 12.22
N LEU A 468 -35.82 18.51 13.19
CA LEU A 468 -36.84 17.48 13.31
C LEU A 468 -37.93 17.99 14.27
N TYR A 469 -39.14 18.20 13.77
CA TYR A 469 -40.26 18.67 14.55
C TYR A 469 -41.05 17.50 15.13
N PHE A 470 -41.61 17.69 16.32
CA PHE A 470 -42.44 16.69 17.02
C PHE A 470 -43.75 17.28 17.49
N SER A 471 -44.81 16.49 17.37
CA SER A 471 -46.12 16.83 17.92
C SER A 471 -46.65 15.75 18.89
N LEU A 472 -47.48 16.14 19.83
CA LEU A 472 -48.14 15.25 20.76
C LEU A 472 -49.59 15.69 20.92
N ASP A 473 -50.55 14.80 20.66
CA ASP A 473 -51.99 15.01 20.82
C ASP A 473 -52.54 16.26 20.10
N GLY A 474 -52.07 16.48 18.85
CA GLY A 474 -52.45 17.61 18.01
C GLY A 474 -51.81 18.96 18.40
N HIS A 475 -50.81 18.97 19.27
CA HIS A 475 -50.06 20.17 19.65
C HIS A 475 -48.58 20.02 19.36
N ALA A 476 -47.90 21.10 18.94
CA ALA A 476 -46.46 21.11 18.74
C ALA A 476 -45.73 20.87 20.08
N ALA A 477 -44.90 19.84 20.14
CA ALA A 477 -44.15 19.45 21.32
C ALA A 477 -42.77 20.10 21.38
N GLY A 478 -42.14 20.35 20.22
CA GLY A 478 -40.83 20.96 20.12
C GLY A 478 -40.09 20.51 18.85
N LEU A 479 -38.82 20.87 18.79
CA LEU A 479 -37.93 20.43 17.70
C LEU A 479 -36.56 19.97 18.24
N ILE A 480 -35.93 19.09 17.50
CA ILE A 480 -34.58 18.60 17.74
C ILE A 480 -33.74 18.93 16.51
N GLY A 481 -32.66 19.71 16.70
CA GLY A 481 -31.70 20.02 15.65
C GLY A 481 -30.63 18.96 15.58
N VAL A 482 -30.45 18.37 14.37
CA VAL A 482 -29.46 17.33 14.11
C VAL A 482 -28.53 17.82 13.01
N ALA A 483 -27.22 17.67 13.21
CA ALA A 483 -26.20 18.03 12.20
C ALA A 483 -25.07 17.03 12.17
N ASP A 484 -24.45 16.89 11.01
CA ASP A 484 -23.23 16.14 10.83
C ASP A 484 -22.02 17.08 10.99
N ALA A 485 -21.23 16.85 12.03
CA ALA A 485 -20.13 17.73 12.42
C ALA A 485 -18.94 17.61 11.47
N VAL A 486 -18.35 18.75 11.10
CA VAL A 486 -17.09 18.78 10.33
C VAL A 486 -15.95 18.23 11.20
N LYS A 487 -15.15 17.29 10.66
CA LYS A 487 -13.97 16.75 11.35
C LYS A 487 -12.95 17.88 11.62
N PRO A 488 -12.38 18.00 12.82
CA PRO A 488 -11.45 19.08 13.16
C PRO A 488 -10.25 19.19 12.23
N ALA A 489 -9.78 18.05 11.68
CA ALA A 489 -8.63 17.99 10.78
C ALA A 489 -8.96 18.37 9.32
N SER A 490 -10.24 18.44 8.91
CA SER A 490 -10.64 18.61 7.51
C SER A 490 -10.11 19.89 6.88
N LYS A 491 -10.15 21.01 7.58
CA LYS A 491 -9.60 22.28 7.07
C LYS A 491 -8.10 22.17 6.79
N ALA A 492 -7.33 21.69 7.75
CA ALA A 492 -5.88 21.54 7.59
C ALA A 492 -5.52 20.55 6.47
N ALA A 493 -6.34 19.49 6.29
CA ALA A 493 -6.16 18.52 5.21
C ALA A 493 -6.42 19.13 3.83
N ILE A 494 -7.49 19.95 3.69
CA ILE A 494 -7.81 20.66 2.46
C ILE A 494 -6.72 21.68 2.12
N ASP A 495 -6.24 22.45 3.11
CA ASP A 495 -5.14 23.38 2.94
C ASP A 495 -3.86 22.65 2.49
N ALA A 496 -3.59 21.45 3.03
CA ALA A 496 -2.45 20.62 2.63
C ALA A 496 -2.57 20.10 1.19
N LEU A 497 -3.77 19.72 0.73
CA LEU A 497 -4.02 19.32 -0.66
C LEU A 497 -3.84 20.50 -1.61
N LYS A 498 -4.37 21.69 -1.28
CA LYS A 498 -4.16 22.94 -2.04
C LYS A 498 -2.69 23.33 -2.12
N ALA A 499 -1.94 23.19 -1.02
CA ALA A 499 -0.50 23.44 -0.99
C ALA A 499 0.32 22.49 -1.90
N LEU A 500 -0.21 21.31 -2.20
CA LEU A 500 0.35 20.39 -3.17
C LEU A 500 0.00 20.73 -4.63
N GLY A 501 -0.75 21.84 -4.85
CA GLY A 501 -1.17 22.28 -6.18
C GLY A 501 -2.37 21.53 -6.74
N LEU A 502 -3.17 20.88 -5.89
CA LEU A 502 -4.41 20.23 -6.28
C LEU A 502 -5.56 21.23 -6.24
N ASP A 503 -6.43 21.18 -7.24
CA ASP A 503 -7.72 21.84 -7.23
C ASP A 503 -8.69 21.03 -6.38
N VAL A 504 -9.20 21.59 -5.28
CA VAL A 504 -10.02 20.85 -4.30
C VAL A 504 -11.48 21.26 -4.46
N ILE A 505 -12.33 20.32 -4.85
CA ILE A 505 -13.75 20.54 -5.15
C ILE A 505 -14.62 19.69 -4.23
N LEU A 506 -15.63 20.30 -3.62
CA LEU A 506 -16.67 19.60 -2.85
C LEU A 506 -17.82 19.22 -3.78
N LEU A 507 -18.13 17.91 -3.90
CA LEU A 507 -19.34 17.43 -4.54
C LEU A 507 -20.30 16.85 -3.47
N THR A 508 -21.58 17.29 -3.49
CA THR A 508 -22.55 16.81 -2.51
C THR A 508 -23.98 16.86 -3.07
N GLY A 509 -24.81 15.90 -2.65
CA GLY A 509 -26.27 15.92 -2.88
C GLY A 509 -27.05 16.86 -1.95
N ASP A 510 -26.38 17.50 -1.00
CA ASP A 510 -27.01 18.42 -0.06
C ASP A 510 -27.51 19.70 -0.71
N SER A 511 -28.38 20.41 0.02
CA SER A 511 -28.83 21.75 -0.38
C SER A 511 -27.64 22.72 -0.48
N ARG A 512 -27.76 23.70 -1.36
CA ARG A 512 -26.73 24.73 -1.56
C ARG A 512 -26.33 25.42 -0.27
N THR A 513 -27.29 25.81 0.56
CA THR A 513 -27.05 26.47 1.84
C THR A 513 -26.18 25.67 2.79
N ASN A 514 -26.43 24.36 2.89
CA ASN A 514 -25.63 23.48 3.76
C ASN A 514 -24.23 23.25 3.20
N ALA A 515 -24.10 23.10 1.88
CA ALA A 515 -22.84 22.93 1.20
C ALA A 515 -21.94 24.18 1.37
N ASP A 516 -22.48 25.39 1.18
CA ASP A 516 -21.76 26.64 1.33
C ASP A 516 -21.27 26.88 2.76
N ARG A 517 -22.11 26.50 3.75
CA ARG A 517 -21.72 26.58 5.17
C ARG A 517 -20.51 25.69 5.49
N ILE A 518 -20.55 24.43 5.02
CA ILE A 518 -19.45 23.49 5.23
C ILE A 518 -18.20 23.97 4.49
N ALA A 519 -18.35 24.45 3.25
CA ALA A 519 -17.27 25.00 2.45
C ALA A 519 -16.58 26.16 3.15
N ALA A 520 -17.35 27.10 3.72
CA ALA A 520 -16.81 28.22 4.49
C ALA A 520 -16.02 27.76 5.71
N GLN A 521 -16.48 26.74 6.43
CA GLN A 521 -15.78 26.19 7.60
C GLN A 521 -14.42 25.57 7.22
N VAL A 522 -14.32 24.95 6.04
CA VAL A 522 -13.10 24.29 5.59
C VAL A 522 -12.25 25.14 4.63
N GLY A 523 -12.68 26.38 4.34
CA GLY A 523 -11.93 27.33 3.49
C GLY A 523 -11.98 27.01 2.00
N LEU A 524 -13.14 26.52 1.51
CA LEU A 524 -13.45 26.37 0.09
C LEU A 524 -14.30 27.54 -0.38
N ASP A 525 -14.01 28.08 -1.57
CA ASP A 525 -14.77 29.15 -2.21
C ASP A 525 -15.98 28.60 -2.96
N ASP A 526 -16.99 29.42 -3.22
CA ASP A 526 -18.21 29.05 -3.93
C ASP A 526 -17.98 28.40 -5.29
N ALA A 527 -16.90 28.75 -5.98
CA ALA A 527 -16.52 28.18 -7.27
C ALA A 527 -16.09 26.69 -7.16
N HIS A 528 -15.69 26.27 -5.97
CA HIS A 528 -15.22 24.91 -5.69
C HIS A 528 -16.29 24.05 -4.99
N VAL A 529 -17.56 24.45 -5.05
CA VAL A 529 -18.68 23.75 -4.43
C VAL A 529 -19.75 23.45 -5.46
N VAL A 530 -20.04 22.18 -5.66
CA VAL A 530 -21.15 21.71 -6.48
C VAL A 530 -22.11 20.92 -5.59
N SER A 531 -23.32 21.40 -5.47
CA SER A 531 -24.33 20.91 -4.52
C SER A 531 -25.66 20.56 -5.21
N GLY A 532 -26.53 19.82 -4.51
CA GLY A 532 -27.84 19.44 -5.01
C GLY A 532 -27.82 18.35 -6.08
N LEU A 533 -26.73 17.58 -6.16
CA LEU A 533 -26.54 16.56 -7.17
C LEU A 533 -27.25 15.26 -6.78
N ALA A 534 -28.03 14.70 -7.71
CA ALA A 534 -28.44 13.30 -7.62
C ALA A 534 -27.22 12.38 -7.83
N PRO A 535 -27.25 11.11 -7.35
CA PRO A 535 -26.12 10.20 -7.50
C PRO A 535 -25.61 10.03 -8.94
N ALA A 536 -26.49 9.99 -9.92
CA ALA A 536 -26.12 9.89 -11.34
C ALA A 536 -25.48 11.19 -11.88
N GLU A 537 -25.90 12.35 -11.39
CA GLU A 537 -25.35 13.66 -11.74
C GLU A 537 -23.95 13.86 -11.14
N LEU A 538 -23.71 13.29 -9.95
CA LEU A 538 -22.40 13.32 -9.30
C LEU A 538 -21.35 12.59 -10.15
N GLU A 539 -21.69 11.44 -10.73
CA GLU A 539 -20.80 10.72 -11.64
C GLU A 539 -20.55 11.53 -12.94
N ALA A 540 -21.59 12.16 -13.50
CA ALA A 540 -21.46 12.98 -14.70
C ALA A 540 -20.56 14.21 -14.47
N GLU A 541 -20.71 14.87 -13.32
CA GLU A 541 -19.87 16.01 -12.95
C GLU A 541 -18.41 15.60 -12.71
N LEU A 542 -18.18 14.46 -12.06
CA LEU A 542 -16.84 13.91 -11.89
C LEU A 542 -16.17 13.66 -13.25
N ARG A 543 -16.89 13.06 -14.21
CA ARG A 543 -16.38 12.86 -15.57
C ARG A 543 -16.10 14.18 -16.29
N ARG A 544 -16.88 15.21 -16.04
CA ARG A 544 -16.62 16.55 -16.57
C ARG A 544 -15.31 17.13 -16.01
N LEU A 545 -15.07 16.96 -14.73
CA LEU A 545 -13.83 17.41 -14.09
C LEU A 545 -12.61 16.66 -14.62
N GLN A 546 -12.71 15.37 -14.91
CA GLN A 546 -11.66 14.56 -15.54
C GLN A 546 -11.23 15.06 -16.93
N THR A 547 -12.05 15.83 -17.64
CA THR A 547 -11.65 16.43 -18.92
C THR A 547 -10.55 17.50 -18.77
N ASN A 548 -10.43 18.09 -17.57
CA ASN A 548 -9.41 19.11 -17.26
C ASN A 548 -8.09 18.51 -16.75
N GLY A 549 -8.06 17.19 -16.53
CA GLY A 549 -6.89 16.45 -16.03
C GLY A 549 -7.30 15.34 -15.07
N PRO A 550 -6.35 14.49 -14.65
CA PRO A 550 -6.64 13.38 -13.75
C PRO A 550 -7.26 13.83 -12.43
N ALA A 551 -8.41 13.26 -12.08
CA ALA A 551 -9.17 13.61 -10.90
C ALA A 551 -9.29 12.41 -9.94
N ALA A 552 -9.06 12.65 -8.65
CA ALA A 552 -9.38 11.68 -7.60
C ALA A 552 -10.75 11.99 -7.00
N MET A 553 -11.50 10.94 -6.67
CA MET A 553 -12.64 11.02 -5.76
C MET A 553 -12.22 10.52 -4.38
N ILE A 554 -12.46 11.31 -3.35
CA ILE A 554 -12.20 10.96 -1.95
C ILE A 554 -13.53 10.84 -1.24
N GLY A 555 -13.82 9.67 -0.69
CA GLY A 555 -15.12 9.42 -0.09
C GLY A 555 -15.19 8.17 0.77
N SER A 556 -16.34 8.01 1.43
CA SER A 556 -16.71 6.83 2.22
C SER A 556 -17.57 5.86 1.39
N THR A 557 -18.23 4.93 2.06
CA THR A 557 -19.17 3.97 1.41
C THR A 557 -20.31 4.65 0.66
N SER A 558 -20.73 5.86 1.07
CA SER A 558 -21.75 6.66 0.40
C SER A 558 -21.36 7.04 -1.04
N ALA A 559 -20.07 7.21 -1.30
CA ALA A 559 -19.53 7.64 -2.59
C ALA A 559 -19.01 6.48 -3.46
N ALA A 560 -19.35 5.21 -3.15
CA ALA A 560 -18.76 4.03 -3.79
C ALA A 560 -18.85 4.04 -5.33
N ALA A 561 -19.97 4.50 -5.90
CA ALA A 561 -20.16 4.60 -7.35
C ALA A 561 -19.22 5.65 -7.97
N ALA A 562 -19.10 6.83 -7.33
CA ALA A 562 -18.20 7.88 -7.77
C ALA A 562 -16.72 7.49 -7.62
N LEU A 563 -16.35 6.78 -6.54
CA LEU A 563 -15.01 6.22 -6.36
C LEU A 563 -14.59 5.30 -7.52
N ALA A 564 -15.54 4.47 -8.02
CA ALA A 564 -15.29 3.57 -9.14
C ALA A 564 -15.15 4.31 -10.49
N CYS A 565 -15.73 5.50 -10.64
CA CYS A 565 -15.69 6.31 -11.86
C CYS A 565 -14.48 7.25 -11.93
N ALA A 566 -13.81 7.52 -10.82
CA ALA A 566 -12.64 8.40 -10.77
C ALA A 566 -11.40 7.77 -11.43
N ASP A 567 -10.42 8.61 -11.83
CA ASP A 567 -9.11 8.12 -12.25
C ASP A 567 -8.37 7.44 -11.09
N VAL A 568 -8.60 7.94 -9.86
CA VAL A 568 -8.15 7.32 -8.61
C VAL A 568 -9.25 7.45 -7.56
N GLY A 569 -9.83 6.33 -7.13
CA GLY A 569 -10.74 6.28 -6.00
C GLY A 569 -9.98 6.19 -4.67
N ILE A 570 -10.19 7.13 -3.76
CA ILE A 570 -9.57 7.15 -2.42
C ILE A 570 -10.68 6.92 -1.38
N GLY A 571 -10.67 5.74 -0.77
CA GLY A 571 -11.64 5.35 0.25
C GLY A 571 -11.22 5.76 1.66
N MET A 572 -12.16 6.26 2.45
CA MET A 572 -11.98 6.62 3.85
C MET A 572 -12.47 5.49 4.78
N GLY A 573 -11.72 5.24 5.86
CA GLY A 573 -12.05 4.26 6.87
C GLY A 573 -11.39 2.90 6.71
N ALA A 574 -11.43 2.08 7.78
CA ALA A 574 -10.80 0.77 7.81
C ALA A 574 -11.59 -0.33 7.08
N GLU A 575 -12.87 -0.08 6.78
CA GLU A 575 -13.67 -1.05 6.02
C GLU A 575 -13.21 -1.12 4.56
N PRO A 576 -12.98 -2.33 4.02
CA PRO A 576 -12.58 -2.48 2.64
C PRO A 576 -13.65 -1.98 1.66
N LEU A 577 -13.30 -0.98 0.85
CA LEU A 577 -14.13 -0.47 -0.23
C LEU A 577 -13.63 -1.04 -1.57
N PRO A 578 -14.36 -1.98 -2.20
CA PRO A 578 -13.92 -2.59 -3.47
C PRO A 578 -13.68 -1.56 -4.58
N ALA A 579 -14.47 -0.49 -4.60
CA ALA A 579 -14.41 0.58 -5.59
C ALA A 579 -13.21 1.52 -5.43
N ALA A 580 -12.56 1.58 -4.26
CA ALA A 580 -11.42 2.45 -4.04
C ALA A 580 -10.12 1.83 -4.55
N ASP A 581 -9.22 2.62 -5.11
CA ASP A 581 -7.86 2.25 -5.51
C ASP A 581 -6.86 2.44 -4.38
N VAL A 582 -7.14 3.36 -3.47
CA VAL A 582 -6.34 3.70 -2.30
C VAL A 582 -7.26 3.75 -1.08
N MET A 583 -6.82 3.19 0.05
CA MET A 583 -7.56 3.19 1.31
C MET A 583 -6.82 4.01 2.37
N LEU A 584 -7.53 4.90 3.05
CA LEU A 584 -7.05 5.68 4.20
C LEU A 584 -7.66 5.08 5.47
N LEU A 585 -6.89 4.21 6.13
CA LEU A 585 -7.41 3.36 7.21
C LEU A 585 -7.72 4.11 8.50
N ARG A 586 -7.10 5.30 8.70
CA ARG A 586 -7.29 6.12 9.91
C ARG A 586 -8.51 7.02 9.87
N ASP A 587 -9.24 7.02 8.77
CA ASP A 587 -10.37 7.92 8.55
C ASP A 587 -10.01 9.42 8.71
N ASP A 588 -8.78 9.77 8.37
CA ASP A 588 -8.23 11.13 8.39
C ASP A 588 -7.96 11.62 6.97
N LEU A 589 -8.61 12.71 6.57
CA LEU A 589 -8.44 13.30 5.24
C LEU A 589 -7.00 13.81 5.00
N ALA A 590 -6.23 14.13 6.05
CA ALA A 590 -4.83 14.53 5.93
C ALA A 590 -3.94 13.42 5.32
N ASP A 591 -4.37 12.16 5.45
CA ASP A 591 -3.67 11.03 4.84
C ASP A 591 -3.75 11.05 3.31
N ALA A 592 -4.76 11.68 2.71
CA ALA A 592 -4.82 11.88 1.27
C ALA A 592 -3.65 12.75 0.77
N ALA A 593 -3.36 13.85 1.44
CA ALA A 593 -2.19 14.68 1.13
C ALA A 593 -0.87 13.91 1.35
N THR A 594 -0.82 13.08 2.38
CA THR A 594 0.31 12.19 2.67
C THR A 594 0.50 11.15 1.54
N ALA A 595 -0.57 10.56 1.03
CA ALA A 595 -0.54 9.62 -0.10
C ALA A 595 0.01 10.26 -1.37
N VAL A 596 -0.40 11.50 -1.68
CA VAL A 596 0.11 12.27 -2.83
C VAL A 596 1.62 12.54 -2.68
N ARG A 597 2.09 12.91 -1.47
CA ARG A 597 3.53 13.14 -1.21
C ARG A 597 4.35 11.87 -1.37
N ILE A 598 3.87 10.74 -0.86
CA ILE A 598 4.52 9.43 -1.02
C ILE A 598 4.64 9.09 -2.51
N SER A 599 3.56 9.23 -3.26
CA SER A 599 3.54 8.96 -4.69
C SER A 599 4.55 9.82 -5.46
N ARG A 600 4.55 11.14 -5.25
CA ARG A 600 5.50 12.06 -5.90
C ARG A 600 6.96 11.75 -5.54
N ALA A 601 7.23 11.34 -4.30
CA ALA A 601 8.56 10.93 -3.88
C ALA A 601 8.99 9.62 -4.57
N VAL A 602 8.06 8.67 -4.74
CA VAL A 602 8.28 7.42 -5.49
C VAL A 602 8.56 7.71 -6.96
N ASP A 603 7.75 8.54 -7.60
CA ASP A 603 7.92 8.90 -9.02
C ASP A 603 9.24 9.63 -9.28
N ALA A 604 9.61 10.57 -8.41
CA ALA A 604 10.90 11.25 -8.47
C ALA A 604 12.06 10.23 -8.35
N ARG A 605 11.94 9.24 -7.46
CA ARG A 605 12.94 8.18 -7.31
C ARG A 605 12.99 7.26 -8.52
N ILE A 606 11.85 6.86 -9.07
CA ILE A 606 11.78 6.06 -10.30
C ILE A 606 12.44 6.81 -11.44
N ALA A 607 12.12 8.08 -11.64
CA ALA A 607 12.70 8.91 -12.69
C ALA A 607 14.23 9.06 -12.52
N GLN A 608 14.72 9.26 -11.30
CA GLN A 608 16.15 9.32 -11.00
C GLN A 608 16.83 7.99 -11.30
N ASN A 609 16.29 6.88 -10.77
CA ASN A 609 16.85 5.55 -10.97
C ASN A 609 16.88 5.17 -12.45
N THR A 610 15.81 5.47 -13.20
CA THR A 610 15.71 5.20 -14.64
C THR A 610 16.73 6.01 -15.44
N ARG A 611 16.89 7.31 -15.15
CA ARG A 611 17.92 8.15 -15.80
C ARG A 611 19.32 7.59 -15.58
N MET A 612 19.64 7.24 -14.33
CA MET A 612 20.94 6.66 -13.99
C MET A 612 21.17 5.29 -14.65
N ALA A 613 20.14 4.45 -14.69
CA ALA A 613 20.22 3.16 -15.38
C ALA A 613 20.43 3.31 -16.90
N LEU A 614 19.81 4.33 -17.53
CA LEU A 614 20.04 4.64 -18.94
C LEU A 614 21.48 5.13 -19.20
N VAL A 615 21.99 6.03 -18.35
CA VAL A 615 23.40 6.49 -18.44
C VAL A 615 24.36 5.32 -18.28
N TYR A 616 24.13 4.46 -17.28
CA TYR A 616 24.89 3.24 -17.07
C TYR A 616 24.87 2.35 -18.32
N SER A 617 23.68 2.06 -18.86
CA SER A 617 23.50 1.16 -20.01
C SER A 617 24.05 1.73 -21.31
N ALA A 618 24.25 3.04 -21.42
CA ALA A 618 24.87 3.68 -22.59
C ALA A 618 26.40 3.70 -22.49
N LEU A 619 26.96 4.04 -21.31
CA LEU A 619 28.39 4.29 -21.16
C LEU A 619 29.20 3.02 -20.91
N LEU A 620 28.74 2.14 -20.00
CA LEU A 620 29.56 1.01 -19.60
C LEU A 620 29.79 -0.05 -20.71
N PRO A 621 28.83 -0.39 -21.57
CA PRO A 621 29.07 -1.28 -22.67
C PRO A 621 30.12 -0.74 -23.66
N LEU A 622 30.20 0.57 -23.88
CA LEU A 622 31.22 1.21 -24.70
C LEU A 622 32.62 1.07 -24.07
N LEU A 623 32.72 1.30 -22.75
CA LEU A 623 33.97 1.08 -22.02
C LEU A 623 34.39 -0.40 -22.05
N ALA A 624 33.42 -1.30 -21.83
CA ALA A 624 33.66 -2.76 -21.90
C ALA A 624 34.05 -3.24 -23.29
N ALA A 625 33.54 -2.60 -24.35
CA ALA A 625 33.93 -2.86 -25.74
C ALA A 625 35.37 -2.47 -26.04
N GLY A 626 36.05 -1.72 -25.17
CA GLY A 626 37.45 -1.35 -25.33
C GLY A 626 37.63 -0.04 -26.10
N VAL A 627 36.69 0.88 -26.12
CA VAL A 627 36.79 2.20 -26.77
C VAL A 627 37.99 3.00 -26.26
N LEU A 628 38.38 2.82 -24.98
CA LEU A 628 39.55 3.47 -24.37
C LEU A 628 40.85 2.67 -24.52
N TYR A 629 40.91 1.63 -25.35
CA TYR A 629 42.12 0.86 -25.63
C TYR A 629 43.32 1.71 -26.05
N PRO A 630 43.16 2.76 -26.90
CA PRO A 630 44.26 3.64 -27.24
C PRO A 630 44.91 4.37 -26.06
N LEU A 631 44.18 4.48 -24.93
CA LEU A 631 44.64 5.08 -23.66
C LEU A 631 45.18 4.02 -22.70
N ASN A 632 45.41 2.80 -23.15
CA ASN A 632 45.81 1.64 -22.33
C ASN A 632 44.83 1.30 -21.21
N PHE A 633 43.54 1.72 -21.34
CA PHE A 633 42.48 1.39 -20.40
C PHE A 633 41.58 0.31 -21.00
N VAL A 634 41.53 -0.83 -20.34
CA VAL A 634 40.75 -1.98 -20.78
C VAL A 634 40.03 -2.59 -19.60
N LEU A 635 38.72 -2.75 -19.72
CA LEU A 635 37.89 -3.43 -18.70
C LEU A 635 37.91 -4.94 -18.95
N HIS A 636 38.39 -5.71 -17.99
CA HIS A 636 38.25 -7.16 -18.00
C HIS A 636 36.80 -7.58 -17.65
N PRO A 637 36.37 -8.79 -18.01
CA PRO A 637 35.02 -9.28 -17.66
C PRO A 637 34.71 -9.21 -16.15
N ILE A 638 35.72 -9.42 -15.29
CA ILE A 638 35.64 -9.29 -13.84
C ILE A 638 35.29 -7.86 -13.42
N ASP A 639 36.01 -6.86 -13.94
CA ASP A 639 35.79 -5.43 -13.61
C ASP A 639 34.39 -4.99 -13.99
N SER A 640 33.90 -5.47 -15.15
CA SER A 640 32.56 -5.22 -15.65
C SER A 640 31.49 -5.70 -14.67
N VAL A 641 31.67 -6.88 -14.08
CA VAL A 641 30.72 -7.46 -13.11
C VAL A 641 30.78 -6.74 -11.76
N ILE A 642 31.98 -6.38 -11.30
CA ILE A 642 32.16 -5.59 -10.07
C ILE A 642 31.45 -4.24 -10.21
N LEU A 643 31.65 -3.52 -11.31
CA LEU A 643 30.99 -2.23 -11.58
C LEU A 643 29.47 -2.37 -11.61
N MET A 644 28.95 -3.41 -12.26
CA MET A 644 27.51 -3.70 -12.27
C MET A 644 26.97 -3.91 -10.85
N THR A 645 27.65 -4.70 -10.05
CA THR A 645 27.20 -5.01 -8.67
C THR A 645 27.22 -3.78 -7.78
N LEU A 646 28.27 -2.97 -7.88
CA LEU A 646 28.37 -1.70 -7.14
C LEU A 646 27.25 -0.74 -7.56
N PHE A 647 26.94 -0.68 -8.83
CA PHE A 647 25.85 0.17 -9.34
C PHE A 647 24.48 -0.29 -8.82
N VAL A 648 24.19 -1.59 -8.85
CA VAL A 648 22.94 -2.16 -8.29
C VAL A 648 22.85 -1.88 -6.79
N ALA A 649 23.94 -2.10 -6.03
CA ALA A 649 23.97 -1.81 -4.60
C ALA A 649 23.72 -0.31 -4.31
N TRP A 650 24.33 0.58 -5.11
CA TRP A 650 24.10 2.02 -5.01
C TRP A 650 22.64 2.41 -5.30
N LEU A 651 22.04 1.86 -6.36
CA LEU A 651 20.64 2.10 -6.74
C LEU A 651 19.69 1.65 -5.63
N LEU A 652 19.89 0.45 -5.09
CA LEU A 652 19.08 -0.08 -4.00
C LEU A 652 19.25 0.72 -2.70
N SER A 653 20.47 1.16 -2.38
CA SER A 653 20.73 1.99 -1.20
C SER A 653 20.00 3.34 -1.31
N GLY A 654 20.00 3.94 -2.49
CA GLY A 654 19.25 5.17 -2.78
C GLY A 654 17.74 4.98 -2.61
N THR A 655 17.23 3.82 -3.02
CA THR A 655 15.80 3.49 -2.87
C THR A 655 15.46 3.15 -1.42
N ALA A 656 16.36 2.52 -0.67
CA ALA A 656 16.16 2.21 0.75
C ALA A 656 15.97 3.48 1.61
N ARG A 657 16.53 4.63 1.21
CA ARG A 657 16.31 5.92 1.87
C ARG A 657 14.85 6.35 1.81
N LEU A 658 14.07 5.87 0.85
CA LEU A 658 12.64 6.12 0.79
C LEU A 658 11.89 5.49 1.98
N ASN A 659 12.38 4.40 2.57
CA ASN A 659 11.78 3.77 3.74
C ASN A 659 11.87 4.62 5.02
N SER A 660 12.79 5.58 5.07
CA SER A 660 12.94 6.57 6.14
C SER A 660 12.35 7.94 5.78
N PHE A 661 11.65 8.02 4.65
CA PHE A 661 10.96 9.23 4.23
C PHE A 661 9.77 9.50 5.15
N ASP A 662 9.77 10.66 5.82
CA ASP A 662 8.61 11.13 6.57
C ASP A 662 7.77 12.03 5.66
N PRO A 663 6.57 11.59 5.27
CA PRO A 663 5.70 12.35 4.38
C PRO A 663 4.92 13.46 5.09
N LYS A 664 5.00 13.56 6.44
CA LYS A 664 4.33 14.63 7.18
C LYS A 664 5.07 15.97 6.98
N PRO A 665 4.35 17.11 6.88
CA PRO A 665 5.01 18.40 6.88
C PRO A 665 5.71 18.65 8.22
N ALA A 666 6.84 19.35 8.20
CA ALA A 666 7.64 19.64 9.39
C ALA A 666 6.87 20.38 10.51
N SER A 667 5.72 21.00 10.18
CA SER A 667 4.83 21.65 11.15
C SER A 667 3.90 20.68 11.91
N GLN A 668 3.84 19.41 11.53
CA GLN A 668 3.00 18.36 12.16
C GLN A 668 3.83 17.22 12.76
N SER A 669 5.16 17.29 12.74
CA SER A 669 5.98 16.39 13.52
C SER A 669 5.75 16.72 15.00
N GLU A 670 5.27 15.73 15.79
CA GLU A 670 5.15 15.84 17.25
C GLU A 670 6.46 16.39 17.83
N PRO A 671 6.39 17.30 18.83
CA PRO A 671 7.59 17.72 19.53
C PRO A 671 8.29 16.48 20.09
N GLN A 672 9.56 16.29 19.70
CA GLN A 672 10.40 15.24 20.28
C GLN A 672 10.27 15.36 21.79
N LYS A 673 9.83 14.27 22.47
CA LYS A 673 9.89 14.18 23.92
C LYS A 673 11.33 14.50 24.33
N GLU A 674 11.52 15.61 25.01
CA GLU A 674 12.77 15.88 25.70
C GLU A 674 13.11 14.68 26.59
N PRO A 675 14.36 14.21 26.60
CA PRO A 675 14.78 13.18 27.52
C PRO A 675 14.56 13.72 28.94
N ALA A 676 13.76 13.01 29.72
CA ALA A 676 13.60 13.29 31.14
C ALA A 676 14.97 13.18 31.80
N GLU A 677 15.47 14.29 32.39
CA GLU A 677 16.61 14.34 33.28
C GLU A 677 16.39 13.49 34.53
#